data_c79d1a2b530bb0f7e18601a5949353ab
#
_entry.id   c79d1a2b530bb0f7e18601a5949353ab
#
_cell.length_a   1.000
_cell.length_b   1.000
_cell.length_c   1.000
_cell.angle_alpha   90.00
_cell.angle_beta   90.00
_cell.angle_gamma   90.00
#
_symmetry.space_group_name_H-M   'P 1'
#
loop_
_entity.id
_entity.type
_entity.pdbx_description
1 polymer ?
#
loop_
_entity_poly.entity_id
_entity_poly.type
_entity_poly.pdbx_seq_one_letter_code
_entity_poly.pdbx_strand_id
1 'polypeptide(L)'
;MAEKHGNLSINSDNLFPIINKWLYSDHDIFYRELISNGCDAITKLKKLDMMGEYELPADYKPQIQVIVNPDEKTLKFIDNGLGMTADEVEEYINQIAFSGATDFIEKYKDKANDDQIIGHFGLGFYSAFMVADQVTIDTLSYKKNATPVHWACDGGTEFDMTDGTKEGVGTEITLYLNEDCLEFANEYRAREVIEKYCSFMPTPIFLSKANAETEYETIDAADKLDTDTVVEEIHEEAKTEEKENENGEKEVVEVSPAKEKLKIVKRPVPLNDTNPLWAKNPKDCTDEEYKEFYRKVFLDYKEPLFWIHLNMDYPFNLKGILYFPKINTEYDSIEGTIKLYNNQVFIADNIKEVIPEFLMLLKGVIDCPDLPLNVSRSALQNDGFVKKISEYITKKVADKLIGMCKTEKESYEKYWDDISPFIKFGCLKDTKFCDKMNDYILFKNLDDKYLTLPELLVKEEEKKDDAEVLDKDGNPIANTGDAAASDNTADGSDTSADSEKDERKVIYYVTDKVQQGQYIKLFKEQNMQAVILDHNIDTSFITQLEQRNEKYKFMRIDADVTESLKDETSAEDLKAETDALTEVFKKALNNDKLTVKVEKLKNENISSIITLSEEGRRMQDMMKMYAMNGMGGMDMNMFAADQTLTLNANNELVKYIFEHKDSENVPMFCEQLYDLAVLSNHPLSVDEMTKFVERSNKIMMLLAK
;
A
#
# COMPACT_ATOMS: atom_id res chain seq x y z
N MET A 1 13.88 15.67 58.60
CA MET A 1 14.27 14.33 58.12
C MET A 1 15.74 14.42 57.67
N ALA A 2 16.59 13.52 58.15
CA ALA A 2 17.99 13.49 57.71
C ALA A 2 18.05 13.11 56.23
N GLU A 3 18.84 13.83 55.47
CA GLU A 3 19.12 13.55 54.04
C GLU A 3 19.73 12.15 53.95
N LYS A 4 19.07 11.24 53.26
CA LYS A 4 19.55 9.87 53.03
C LYS A 4 20.05 9.80 51.58
N HIS A 5 21.33 9.73 51.38
CA HIS A 5 21.97 9.36 50.11
C HIS A 5 22.12 7.83 50.09
N GLY A 6 21.72 7.16 49.03
CA GLY A 6 21.90 5.72 48.81
C GLY A 6 21.77 5.38 47.34
N ASN A 7 22.39 4.29 46.91
CA ASN A 7 22.25 3.75 45.57
C ASN A 7 21.00 2.90 45.45
N LEU A 8 20.36 2.91 44.29
CA LEU A 8 19.28 1.96 43.94
C LEU A 8 19.89 0.57 43.82
N SER A 9 19.25 -0.46 44.41
CA SER A 9 19.64 -1.85 44.25
C SER A 9 18.59 -2.57 43.39
N ILE A 10 19.09 -3.46 42.49
CA ILE A 10 18.23 -4.30 41.64
C ILE A 10 18.16 -5.69 42.33
N ASN A 11 16.94 -6.22 42.47
CA ASN A 11 16.75 -7.60 42.90
C ASN A 11 16.76 -8.49 41.64
N SER A 12 17.85 -9.23 41.44
CA SER A 12 18.08 -10.11 40.30
C SER A 12 17.08 -11.28 40.21
N ASP A 13 16.53 -11.75 41.35
CA ASP A 13 15.57 -12.87 41.40
C ASP A 13 14.26 -12.57 40.64
N ASN A 14 13.90 -11.28 40.51
CA ASN A 14 12.70 -10.86 39.81
C ASN A 14 12.98 -10.43 38.36
N LEU A 15 14.25 -10.32 37.96
CA LEU A 15 14.61 -9.77 36.64
C LEU A 15 14.32 -10.75 35.49
N PHE A 16 14.69 -12.02 35.66
CA PHE A 16 14.41 -13.07 34.67
C PHE A 16 12.89 -13.28 34.43
N PRO A 17 12.03 -13.34 35.44
CA PRO A 17 10.59 -13.37 35.24
C PRO A 17 10.03 -12.17 34.49
N ILE A 18 10.65 -10.98 34.65
CA ILE A 18 10.25 -9.77 33.91
C ILE A 18 10.70 -9.88 32.46
N ILE A 19 11.93 -10.30 32.18
CA ILE A 19 12.44 -10.50 30.83
C ILE A 19 11.58 -11.54 30.10
N ASN A 20 11.33 -12.68 30.73
CA ASN A 20 10.61 -13.80 30.13
C ASN A 20 9.12 -13.52 29.88
N LYS A 21 8.44 -12.73 30.71
CA LYS A 21 7.01 -12.48 30.59
C LYS A 21 6.62 -11.16 29.92
N TRP A 22 7.46 -10.15 29.98
CA TRP A 22 7.04 -8.78 29.68
C TRP A 22 7.90 -8.05 28.64
N LEU A 23 9.13 -8.53 28.40
CA LEU A 23 10.02 -7.85 27.47
C LEU A 23 9.73 -8.22 26.02
N TYR A 24 9.37 -9.46 25.77
CA TYR A 24 9.11 -9.98 24.42
C TYR A 24 7.70 -10.58 24.33
N SER A 25 6.97 -10.25 23.25
CA SER A 25 5.62 -10.75 23.00
C SER A 25 5.62 -12.16 22.39
N ASP A 26 6.64 -12.51 21.61
CA ASP A 26 6.76 -13.77 20.89
C ASP A 26 8.00 -14.54 21.33
N HIS A 27 7.85 -15.82 21.60
CA HIS A 27 8.96 -16.68 22.04
C HIS A 27 10.00 -16.89 20.93
N ASP A 28 9.61 -16.83 19.65
CA ASP A 28 10.52 -17.06 18.51
C ASP A 28 11.56 -15.94 18.31
N ILE A 29 11.42 -14.83 19.01
CA ILE A 29 12.34 -13.67 18.94
C ILE A 29 13.79 -14.03 19.31
N PHE A 30 14.02 -15.05 20.15
CA PHE A 30 15.37 -15.44 20.54
C PHE A 30 16.28 -15.80 19.34
N TYR A 31 15.72 -16.37 18.27
CA TYR A 31 16.45 -16.59 17.03
C TYR A 31 17.05 -15.28 16.47
N ARG A 32 16.21 -14.26 16.38
CA ARG A 32 16.64 -12.93 15.90
C ARG A 32 17.75 -12.37 16.77
N GLU A 33 17.60 -12.42 18.08
CA GLU A 33 18.55 -11.83 19.01
C GLU A 33 19.90 -12.57 18.99
N LEU A 34 19.91 -13.90 19.05
CA LEU A 34 21.15 -14.68 19.04
C LEU A 34 21.90 -14.58 17.69
N ILE A 35 21.17 -14.65 16.57
CA ILE A 35 21.74 -14.49 15.24
C ILE A 35 22.29 -13.06 15.06
N SER A 36 21.55 -12.03 15.54
CA SER A 36 22.02 -10.64 15.50
C SER A 36 23.33 -10.45 16.26
N ASN A 37 23.46 -11.07 17.46
CA ASN A 37 24.69 -11.02 18.24
C ASN A 37 25.87 -11.67 17.50
N GLY A 38 25.63 -12.79 16.81
CA GLY A 38 26.62 -13.43 15.95
C GLY A 38 27.03 -12.54 14.76
N CYS A 39 26.07 -11.88 14.09
CA CYS A 39 26.34 -10.91 13.04
C CYS A 39 27.21 -9.76 13.54
N ASP A 40 26.90 -9.23 14.72
CA ASP A 40 27.68 -8.14 15.34
C ASP A 40 29.12 -8.58 15.69
N ALA A 41 29.27 -9.79 16.24
CA ALA A 41 30.57 -10.35 16.53
C ALA A 41 31.46 -10.49 15.27
N ILE A 42 30.88 -10.95 14.16
CA ILE A 42 31.55 -11.07 12.87
C ILE A 42 31.84 -9.68 12.28
N THR A 43 30.91 -8.75 12.36
CA THR A 43 31.09 -7.37 11.86
C THR A 43 32.21 -6.66 12.61
N LYS A 44 32.29 -6.81 13.93
CA LYS A 44 33.37 -6.26 14.76
C LYS A 44 34.72 -6.86 14.38
N LEU A 45 34.78 -8.18 14.17
CA LEU A 45 36.02 -8.86 13.76
C LEU A 45 36.53 -8.35 12.40
N LYS A 46 35.66 -8.20 11.41
CA LYS A 46 35.96 -7.62 10.09
C LYS A 46 36.45 -6.17 10.22
N LYS A 47 35.84 -5.36 11.10
CA LYS A 47 36.31 -3.98 11.34
C LYS A 47 37.69 -3.94 11.95
N LEU A 48 38.05 -4.86 12.87
CA LEU A 48 39.37 -4.97 13.42
C LEU A 48 40.44 -5.33 12.36
N ASP A 49 40.11 -6.19 11.42
CA ASP A 49 40.98 -6.53 10.28
C ASP A 49 41.19 -5.30 9.37
N MET A 50 40.10 -4.61 8.99
CA MET A 50 40.18 -3.38 8.18
C MET A 50 41.01 -2.28 8.84
N MET A 51 41.07 -2.23 10.16
CA MET A 51 41.87 -1.27 10.93
C MET A 51 43.31 -1.74 11.15
N GLY A 52 43.63 -2.96 10.77
CA GLY A 52 44.96 -3.56 10.96
C GLY A 52 45.26 -3.98 12.42
N GLU A 53 44.25 -4.08 13.27
CA GLU A 53 44.34 -4.55 14.67
C GLU A 53 44.31 -6.08 14.79
N TYR A 54 43.78 -6.73 13.77
CA TYR A 54 43.74 -8.19 13.61
C TYR A 54 43.96 -8.54 12.12
N GLU A 55 44.47 -9.70 11.83
CA GLU A 55 44.63 -10.23 10.48
C GLU A 55 43.79 -11.49 10.33
N LEU A 56 42.78 -11.42 9.48
CA LEU A 56 41.87 -12.56 9.21
C LEU A 56 42.65 -13.68 8.49
N PRO A 57 42.40 -14.96 8.80
CA PRO A 57 42.90 -16.08 8.01
C PRO A 57 42.49 -15.94 6.53
N ALA A 58 43.40 -16.35 5.62
CA ALA A 58 43.18 -16.21 4.18
C ALA A 58 41.93 -16.97 3.66
N ASP A 59 41.52 -18.02 4.37
CA ASP A 59 40.37 -18.87 4.10
C ASP A 59 39.13 -18.50 4.94
N TYR A 60 39.19 -17.39 5.67
CA TYR A 60 38.09 -16.96 6.53
C TYR A 60 36.81 -16.67 5.71
N LYS A 61 35.75 -17.37 6.03
CA LYS A 61 34.39 -17.13 5.48
C LYS A 61 33.44 -16.83 6.63
N PRO A 62 32.91 -15.59 6.70
CA PRO A 62 31.94 -15.22 7.75
C PRO A 62 30.70 -16.08 7.63
N GLN A 63 30.27 -16.69 8.73
CA GLN A 63 29.06 -17.52 8.74
C GLN A 63 28.48 -17.66 10.14
N ILE A 64 27.19 -17.88 10.17
CA ILE A 64 26.46 -18.32 11.35
C ILE A 64 25.85 -19.68 11.01
N GLN A 65 26.03 -20.65 11.91
CA GLN A 65 25.44 -21.97 11.79
C GLN A 65 24.40 -22.15 12.89
N VAL A 66 23.22 -22.61 12.52
CA VAL A 66 22.15 -23.01 13.42
C VAL A 66 21.97 -24.51 13.29
N ILE A 67 22.16 -25.27 14.39
CA ILE A 67 22.08 -26.74 14.41
C ILE A 67 20.93 -27.15 15.31
N VAL A 68 19.97 -27.86 14.75
CA VAL A 68 18.82 -28.40 15.46
C VAL A 68 19.06 -29.86 15.82
N ASN A 69 18.96 -30.22 17.09
CA ASN A 69 19.05 -31.60 17.55
C ASN A 69 17.76 -32.04 18.26
N PRO A 70 16.82 -32.69 17.54
CA PRO A 70 15.58 -33.17 18.14
C PRO A 70 15.76 -34.24 19.20
N ASP A 71 16.83 -35.07 19.07
CA ASP A 71 17.07 -36.22 19.95
C ASP A 71 17.53 -35.76 21.34
N GLU A 72 18.41 -34.78 21.37
CA GLU A 72 18.91 -34.15 22.62
C GLU A 72 18.10 -32.96 23.06
N LYS A 73 17.06 -32.56 22.30
CA LYS A 73 16.25 -31.37 22.54
C LYS A 73 17.08 -30.10 22.63
N THR A 74 18.12 -29.99 21.79
CA THR A 74 19.04 -28.84 21.82
C THR A 74 19.00 -28.06 20.52
N LEU A 75 19.34 -26.78 20.64
CA LEU A 75 19.48 -25.87 19.54
C LEU A 75 20.79 -25.10 19.72
N LYS A 76 21.65 -25.13 18.70
CA LYS A 76 22.96 -24.49 18.75
C LYS A 76 23.04 -23.31 17.77
N PHE A 77 23.66 -22.21 18.21
CA PHE A 77 24.00 -21.06 17.40
C PHE A 77 25.52 -20.89 17.44
N ILE A 78 26.16 -20.96 16.29
CA ILE A 78 27.61 -20.90 16.16
C ILE A 78 27.98 -19.75 15.23
N ASP A 79 28.78 -18.81 15.71
CA ASP A 79 29.38 -17.77 14.91
C ASP A 79 30.94 -17.92 14.91
N ASN A 80 31.54 -17.44 13.86
CA ASN A 80 33.00 -17.32 13.74
C ASN A 80 33.45 -15.86 13.86
N GLY A 81 32.80 -15.10 14.75
CA GLY A 81 33.13 -13.72 15.08
C GLY A 81 34.30 -13.60 16.04
N LEU A 82 34.36 -12.49 16.77
CA LEU A 82 35.52 -12.16 17.61
C LEU A 82 35.68 -13.05 18.86
N GLY A 83 34.68 -13.81 19.28
CA GLY A 83 34.70 -14.58 20.50
C GLY A 83 34.91 -13.73 21.77
N MET A 84 35.04 -14.36 22.93
CA MET A 84 35.17 -13.68 24.22
C MET A 84 36.27 -14.34 25.08
N THR A 85 36.97 -13.53 25.88
CA THR A 85 37.82 -14.00 27.00
C THR A 85 36.96 -14.20 28.24
N ALA A 86 37.52 -14.83 29.29
CA ALA A 86 36.78 -15.01 30.55
C ALA A 86 36.33 -13.68 31.17
N ASP A 87 37.21 -12.66 31.16
CA ASP A 87 36.84 -11.32 31.65
C ASP A 87 35.73 -10.69 30.83
N GLU A 88 35.74 -10.89 29.49
CA GLU A 88 34.67 -10.40 28.61
C GLU A 88 33.34 -11.16 28.81
N VAL A 89 33.38 -12.44 29.14
CA VAL A 89 32.16 -13.19 29.52
C VAL A 89 31.59 -12.65 30.83
N GLU A 90 32.44 -12.36 31.83
CA GLU A 90 31.98 -11.73 33.07
C GLU A 90 31.36 -10.33 32.80
N GLU A 91 31.94 -9.55 31.91
CA GLU A 91 31.48 -8.19 31.63
C GLU A 91 30.25 -8.14 30.75
N TYR A 92 30.17 -8.95 29.67
CA TYR A 92 29.14 -8.83 28.65
C TYR A 92 27.98 -9.85 28.83
N ILE A 93 28.23 -10.97 29.53
CA ILE A 93 27.19 -12.00 29.75
C ILE A 93 26.65 -11.94 31.17
N ASN A 94 27.49 -11.70 32.19
CA ASN A 94 27.03 -11.70 33.57
C ASN A 94 26.47 -10.34 34.03
N GLN A 95 26.76 -9.24 33.30
CA GLN A 95 26.20 -7.93 33.60
C GLN A 95 24.98 -7.65 32.71
N ILE A 96 23.79 -7.84 33.30
CA ILE A 96 22.51 -7.61 32.58
C ILE A 96 22.37 -6.14 32.18
N ALA A 97 21.94 -5.88 30.95
CA ALA A 97 21.80 -4.56 30.35
C ALA A 97 23.15 -3.81 30.11
N PHE A 98 24.26 -4.53 30.08
CA PHE A 98 25.53 -3.99 29.62
C PHE A 98 25.78 -4.39 28.16
N SER A 99 26.13 -3.44 27.28
CA SER A 99 26.31 -3.70 25.87
C SER A 99 27.74 -3.41 25.43
N GLY A 100 28.51 -4.46 25.08
CA GLY A 100 29.82 -4.34 24.46
C GLY A 100 29.80 -3.69 23.07
N ALA A 101 28.63 -3.40 22.52
CA ALA A 101 28.49 -2.61 21.30
C ALA A 101 28.79 -1.13 21.56
N THR A 102 28.27 -0.59 22.66
CA THR A 102 28.49 0.82 23.05
C THR A 102 29.98 1.11 23.25
N ASP A 103 30.69 0.25 23.97
CA ASP A 103 32.11 0.39 24.20
C ASP A 103 32.94 0.30 22.92
N PHE A 104 32.54 -0.60 22.00
CA PHE A 104 33.18 -0.73 20.71
C PHE A 104 32.97 0.53 19.86
N ILE A 105 31.72 1.06 19.81
CA ILE A 105 31.40 2.29 19.09
C ILE A 105 32.19 3.47 19.66
N GLU A 106 32.22 3.66 20.98
CA GLU A 106 32.96 4.76 21.61
C GLU A 106 34.47 4.68 21.33
N LYS A 107 35.05 3.48 21.41
CA LYS A 107 36.46 3.26 21.16
C LYS A 107 36.88 3.55 19.71
N TYR A 108 35.97 3.33 18.75
CA TYR A 108 36.28 3.42 17.33
C TYR A 108 35.45 4.50 16.58
N LYS A 109 34.84 5.44 17.29
CA LYS A 109 33.94 6.48 16.79
C LYS A 109 34.49 7.30 15.61
N ASP A 110 35.80 7.54 15.58
CA ASP A 110 36.44 8.31 14.52
C ASP A 110 36.86 7.47 13.30
N LYS A 111 36.76 6.12 13.36
CA LYS A 111 37.30 5.20 12.37
C LYS A 111 36.30 4.22 11.76
N ALA A 112 35.11 4.08 12.35
CA ALA A 112 34.12 3.12 11.91
C ALA A 112 32.74 3.81 11.73
N ASN A 113 32.04 3.49 10.64
CA ASN A 113 30.63 3.85 10.53
C ASN A 113 29.83 3.09 11.59
N ASP A 114 29.13 3.82 12.46
CA ASP A 114 28.33 3.28 13.56
C ASP A 114 27.12 2.45 13.08
N ASP A 115 26.71 2.65 11.82
CA ASP A 115 25.46 2.19 11.24
C ASP A 115 25.33 0.67 11.02
N GLN A 116 26.37 -0.13 11.32
CA GLN A 116 26.39 -1.57 11.01
C GLN A 116 26.22 -2.49 12.23
N ILE A 117 26.16 -1.96 13.44
CA ILE A 117 25.99 -2.75 14.64
C ILE A 117 24.50 -2.82 15.00
N ILE A 118 24.01 -4.05 15.18
CA ILE A 118 22.58 -4.34 15.39
C ILE A 118 22.20 -4.21 16.88
N GLY A 119 23.02 -4.74 17.80
CA GLY A 119 22.72 -4.83 19.23
C GLY A 119 23.16 -3.62 20.04
N HIS A 120 22.23 -2.96 20.75
CA HIS A 120 22.51 -1.76 21.55
C HIS A 120 22.20 -1.89 23.05
N PHE A 121 21.34 -2.85 23.46
CA PHE A 121 20.74 -2.83 24.80
C PHE A 121 21.30 -3.85 25.79
N GLY A 122 22.12 -4.82 25.34
CA GLY A 122 22.69 -5.85 26.21
C GLY A 122 21.66 -6.79 26.87
N LEU A 123 20.46 -6.92 26.28
CA LEU A 123 19.39 -7.75 26.79
C LEU A 123 18.99 -8.91 25.87
N GLY A 124 19.39 -8.85 24.59
CA GLY A 124 18.98 -9.81 23.57
C GLY A 124 19.39 -11.25 23.88
N PHE A 125 20.59 -11.48 24.45
CA PHE A 125 21.03 -12.80 24.83
C PHE A 125 20.08 -13.51 25.82
N TYR A 126 19.54 -12.77 26.77
CA TYR A 126 18.68 -13.36 27.82
C TYR A 126 17.33 -13.86 27.29
N SER A 127 16.95 -13.53 26.05
CA SER A 127 15.80 -14.14 25.38
C SER A 127 15.93 -15.66 25.22
N ALA A 128 17.15 -16.21 25.27
CA ALA A 128 17.42 -17.64 25.28
C ALA A 128 16.74 -18.39 26.44
N PHE A 129 16.64 -17.75 27.60
CA PHE A 129 15.99 -18.33 28.79
C PHE A 129 14.46 -18.34 28.74
N MET A 130 13.86 -17.75 27.71
CA MET A 130 12.41 -17.90 27.45
C MET A 130 12.07 -19.31 26.97
N VAL A 131 13.02 -19.99 26.34
CA VAL A 131 12.79 -21.26 25.63
C VAL A 131 13.68 -22.41 26.14
N ALA A 132 14.68 -22.12 26.97
CA ALA A 132 15.64 -23.11 27.46
C ALA A 132 15.67 -23.17 29.00
N ASP A 133 15.78 -24.38 29.52
CA ASP A 133 16.01 -24.64 30.96
C ASP A 133 17.51 -24.44 31.32
N GLN A 134 18.42 -24.58 30.34
CA GLN A 134 19.84 -24.35 30.50
C GLN A 134 20.40 -23.76 29.21
N VAL A 135 21.35 -22.85 29.37
CA VAL A 135 22.13 -22.25 28.27
C VAL A 135 23.60 -22.43 28.55
N THR A 136 24.37 -22.90 27.56
CA THR A 136 25.83 -22.96 27.63
C THR A 136 26.47 -22.12 26.54
N ILE A 137 27.64 -21.55 26.83
CA ILE A 137 28.46 -20.79 25.90
C ILE A 137 29.84 -21.40 25.89
N ASP A 138 30.29 -21.81 24.71
CA ASP A 138 31.70 -22.18 24.46
C ASP A 138 32.32 -21.13 23.55
N THR A 139 33.35 -20.41 23.98
CA THR A 139 33.88 -19.27 23.24
C THR A 139 35.40 -19.21 23.27
N LEU A 140 36.02 -18.74 22.18
CA LEU A 140 37.43 -18.47 22.08
C LEU A 140 37.64 -17.11 21.43
N SER A 141 38.30 -16.20 22.14
CA SER A 141 38.58 -14.84 21.67
C SER A 141 39.66 -14.80 20.59
N TYR A 142 39.53 -13.83 19.65
CA TYR A 142 40.57 -13.50 18.65
C TYR A 142 41.88 -12.99 19.23
N LYS A 143 41.88 -12.61 20.51
CA LYS A 143 43.07 -12.06 21.19
C LYS A 143 44.18 -13.10 21.28
N LYS A 144 45.40 -12.66 21.05
CA LYS A 144 46.58 -13.57 21.13
C LYS A 144 46.69 -14.22 22.51
N ASN A 145 46.88 -15.53 22.53
CA ASN A 145 47.00 -16.36 23.74
C ASN A 145 45.73 -16.40 24.60
N ALA A 146 44.57 -16.10 24.06
CA ALA A 146 43.33 -16.33 24.77
C ALA A 146 43.09 -17.83 25.00
N THR A 147 42.56 -18.19 26.16
CA THR A 147 42.15 -19.56 26.50
C THR A 147 40.65 -19.70 26.20
N PRO A 148 40.21 -20.85 25.69
CA PRO A 148 38.80 -21.10 25.50
C PRO A 148 38.06 -21.13 26.82
N VAL A 149 36.80 -20.65 26.83
CA VAL A 149 35.96 -20.52 28.02
C VAL A 149 34.68 -21.31 27.81
N HIS A 150 34.29 -22.08 28.82
CA HIS A 150 32.99 -22.70 28.94
C HIS A 150 32.20 -22.01 30.05
N TRP A 151 30.97 -21.57 29.73
CA TRP A 151 30.05 -20.94 30.66
C TRP A 151 28.69 -21.66 30.61
N ALA A 152 28.06 -21.84 31.75
CA ALA A 152 26.73 -22.48 31.86
C ALA A 152 25.83 -21.78 32.90
N CYS A 153 24.54 -21.66 32.57
CA CYS A 153 23.54 -21.12 33.50
C CYS A 153 22.18 -21.81 33.24
N ASP A 154 21.47 -22.07 34.34
CA ASP A 154 20.13 -22.71 34.34
C ASP A 154 18.96 -21.72 34.36
N GLY A 155 19.23 -20.43 34.01
CA GLY A 155 18.21 -19.36 34.05
C GLY A 155 17.98 -18.77 35.45
N GLY A 156 18.78 -19.18 36.43
CA GLY A 156 18.84 -18.57 37.76
C GLY A 156 19.87 -17.40 37.81
N THR A 157 20.23 -17.02 39.02
CA THR A 157 21.22 -15.97 39.30
C THR A 157 22.66 -16.49 39.38
N GLU A 158 22.84 -17.81 39.32
CA GLU A 158 24.12 -18.50 39.45
C GLU A 158 24.58 -18.98 38.07
N PHE A 159 25.89 -18.95 37.84
CA PHE A 159 26.52 -19.47 36.65
C PHE A 159 27.78 -20.25 37.01
N ASP A 160 28.16 -21.20 36.18
CA ASP A 160 29.43 -21.91 36.26
C ASP A 160 30.28 -21.46 35.06
N MET A 161 31.58 -21.18 35.31
CA MET A 161 32.56 -20.86 34.30
C MET A 161 33.84 -21.66 34.51
N THR A 162 34.30 -22.31 33.43
CA THR A 162 35.48 -23.19 33.47
C THR A 162 36.28 -23.01 32.17
N ASP A 163 37.48 -23.60 32.12
CA ASP A 163 38.24 -23.69 30.88
C ASP A 163 37.45 -24.50 29.85
N GLY A 164 37.30 -23.95 28.62
CA GLY A 164 36.59 -24.58 27.52
C GLY A 164 37.51 -25.45 26.64
N THR A 165 36.92 -26.06 25.61
CA THR A 165 37.61 -26.92 24.63
C THR A 165 37.52 -26.44 23.21
N LYS A 166 36.93 -25.23 22.97
CA LYS A 166 36.74 -24.70 21.63
C LYS A 166 38.10 -24.40 20.94
N GLU A 167 38.27 -24.94 19.73
CA GLU A 167 39.55 -24.80 19.00
C GLU A 167 39.58 -23.58 18.07
N GLY A 168 38.44 -23.15 17.53
CA GLY A 168 38.32 -22.02 16.59
C GLY A 168 37.85 -20.74 17.27
N VAL A 169 38.28 -19.59 16.76
CA VAL A 169 37.80 -18.27 17.17
C VAL A 169 36.33 -18.13 16.88
N GLY A 170 35.54 -17.60 17.83
CA GLY A 170 34.10 -17.41 17.74
C GLY A 170 33.37 -17.90 18.97
N THR A 171 32.01 -17.95 18.86
CA THR A 171 31.15 -18.34 19.98
C THR A 171 30.18 -19.42 19.53
N GLU A 172 29.95 -20.40 20.40
CA GLU A 172 28.89 -21.41 20.29
C GLU A 172 27.96 -21.28 21.49
N ILE A 173 26.66 -21.07 21.24
CA ILE A 173 25.61 -20.99 22.25
C ILE A 173 24.73 -22.22 22.08
N THR A 174 24.61 -23.04 23.13
CA THR A 174 23.71 -24.20 23.12
C THR A 174 22.54 -23.96 24.07
N LEU A 175 21.33 -24.10 23.55
CA LEU A 175 20.07 -24.04 24.29
C LEU A 175 19.57 -25.45 24.56
N TYR A 176 19.36 -25.81 25.81
CA TYR A 176 18.64 -27.03 26.20
C TYR A 176 17.17 -26.65 26.39
N LEU A 177 16.36 -26.98 25.37
CA LEU A 177 14.98 -26.49 25.28
C LEU A 177 14.10 -27.07 26.38
N ASN A 178 13.27 -26.22 27.00
CA ASN A 178 12.25 -26.65 27.94
C ASN A 178 11.10 -27.39 27.24
N GLU A 179 10.28 -28.14 28.02
CA GLU A 179 9.21 -28.99 27.51
C GLU A 179 8.13 -28.21 26.69
N ASP A 180 7.87 -26.95 27.03
CA ASP A 180 6.87 -26.10 26.37
C ASP A 180 7.34 -25.55 25.04
N CYS A 181 8.65 -25.58 24.78
CA CYS A 181 9.29 -24.98 23.59
C CYS A 181 9.96 -25.99 22.66
N LEU A 182 9.61 -27.27 22.75
CA LEU A 182 10.17 -28.33 21.90
C LEU A 182 9.82 -28.17 20.41
N GLU A 183 8.87 -27.32 20.07
CA GLU A 183 8.58 -26.98 18.68
C GLU A 183 9.81 -26.42 17.96
N PHE A 184 10.71 -25.75 18.67
CA PHE A 184 11.95 -25.18 18.13
C PHE A 184 13.05 -26.23 17.88
N ALA A 185 12.92 -27.45 18.44
CA ALA A 185 13.77 -28.59 18.10
C ALA A 185 13.40 -29.22 16.72
N ASN A 186 12.68 -28.50 15.87
CA ASN A 186 12.25 -28.92 14.55
C ASN A 186 12.88 -28.04 13.48
N GLU A 187 13.52 -28.67 12.46
CA GLU A 187 14.18 -27.94 11.38
C GLU A 187 13.24 -27.03 10.58
N TYR A 188 11.99 -27.47 10.32
CA TYR A 188 11.02 -26.68 9.58
C TYR A 188 10.61 -25.41 10.36
N ARG A 189 10.41 -25.57 11.68
CA ARG A 189 10.09 -24.42 12.52
C ARG A 189 11.28 -23.46 12.64
N ALA A 190 12.50 -24.00 12.80
CA ALA A 190 13.73 -23.20 12.81
C ALA A 190 13.88 -22.40 11.50
N ARG A 191 13.65 -23.03 10.37
CA ARG A 191 13.69 -22.39 9.04
C ARG A 191 12.66 -21.27 8.93
N GLU A 192 11.41 -21.53 9.28
CA GLU A 192 10.32 -20.55 9.25
C GLU A 192 10.68 -19.30 10.06
N VAL A 193 11.20 -19.48 11.27
CA VAL A 193 11.57 -18.36 12.15
C VAL A 193 12.79 -17.59 11.63
N ILE A 194 13.83 -18.29 11.13
CA ILE A 194 14.99 -17.65 10.52
C ILE A 194 14.56 -16.85 9.27
N GLU A 195 13.71 -17.43 8.42
CA GLU A 195 13.20 -16.75 7.23
C GLU A 195 12.33 -15.54 7.59
N LYS A 196 11.56 -15.60 8.68
CA LYS A 196 10.76 -14.48 9.17
C LYS A 196 11.61 -13.28 9.59
N TYR A 197 12.62 -13.50 10.41
CA TYR A 197 13.39 -12.40 11.05
C TYR A 197 14.73 -12.09 10.40
N CYS A 198 15.38 -13.07 9.77
CA CYS A 198 16.77 -13.02 9.40
C CYS A 198 17.02 -13.12 7.89
N SER A 199 15.97 -13.12 7.05
CA SER A 199 16.06 -13.32 5.59
C SER A 199 17.05 -12.40 4.88
N PHE A 200 17.38 -11.27 5.46
CA PHE A 200 18.24 -10.27 4.82
C PHE A 200 19.42 -9.84 5.68
N MET A 201 19.73 -10.58 6.75
CA MET A 201 20.88 -10.26 7.60
C MET A 201 22.20 -10.29 6.82
N PRO A 202 23.20 -9.46 7.22
CA PRO A 202 24.42 -9.24 6.41
C PRO A 202 25.43 -10.40 6.46
N THR A 203 25.20 -11.42 7.26
CA THR A 203 26.06 -12.60 7.37
C THR A 203 25.32 -13.85 6.91
N PRO A 204 25.93 -14.74 6.10
CA PRO A 204 25.31 -15.99 5.68
C PRO A 204 24.91 -16.87 6.88
N ILE A 205 23.67 -17.36 6.88
CA ILE A 205 23.09 -18.20 7.93
C ILE A 205 22.79 -19.58 7.34
N PHE A 206 23.39 -20.60 7.93
CA PHE A 206 23.19 -21.99 7.54
C PHE A 206 22.41 -22.73 8.61
N LEU A 207 21.42 -23.52 8.18
CA LEU A 207 20.63 -24.37 9.05
C LEU A 207 20.94 -25.84 8.74
N SER A 208 21.16 -26.63 9.77
CA SER A 208 21.36 -28.07 9.64
C SER A 208 20.72 -28.82 10.81
N LYS A 209 20.46 -30.11 10.59
CA LYS A 209 20.04 -31.03 11.65
C LYS A 209 21.26 -31.81 12.14
N ALA A 210 21.39 -31.94 13.45
CA ALA A 210 22.40 -32.81 14.05
C ALA A 210 22.19 -34.26 13.57
N ASN A 211 23.27 -34.96 13.29
CA ASN A 211 23.24 -36.35 12.80
C ASN A 211 22.47 -36.55 11.48
N ALA A 212 22.31 -35.48 10.65
CA ALA A 212 21.70 -35.61 9.33
C ALA A 212 22.54 -36.52 8.44
N GLU A 213 21.89 -37.34 7.65
CA GLU A 213 22.57 -38.10 6.61
C GLU A 213 23.18 -37.16 5.57
N THR A 214 24.38 -37.51 5.08
CA THR A 214 25.06 -36.66 4.07
C THR A 214 24.24 -36.66 2.79
N GLU A 215 23.74 -35.51 2.39
CA GLU A 215 23.04 -35.33 1.11
C GLU A 215 24.07 -35.13 -0.01
N TYR A 216 23.72 -35.59 -1.20
CA TYR A 216 24.54 -35.51 -2.40
C TYR A 216 23.80 -34.73 -3.48
N GLU A 217 24.57 -34.00 -4.30
CA GLU A 217 24.05 -33.37 -5.51
C GLU A 217 24.93 -33.72 -6.71
N THR A 218 24.37 -33.70 -7.91
CA THR A 218 25.08 -33.95 -9.14
C THR A 218 25.24 -32.65 -9.91
N ILE A 219 26.48 -32.25 -10.17
CA ILE A 219 26.83 -31.04 -10.90
C ILE A 219 27.54 -31.38 -12.21
N ASP A 220 27.58 -30.49 -13.20
CA ASP A 220 28.45 -30.62 -14.35
C ASP A 220 29.93 -30.46 -13.91
N ALA A 221 30.83 -31.24 -14.48
CA ALA A 221 32.25 -31.19 -14.06
C ALA A 221 32.92 -29.79 -14.20
N ALA A 222 32.37 -28.96 -15.11
CA ALA A 222 32.80 -27.57 -15.31
C ALA A 222 32.45 -26.66 -14.13
N ASP A 223 31.43 -27.03 -13.33
CA ASP A 223 30.93 -26.23 -12.19
C ASP A 223 31.57 -26.62 -10.85
N LYS A 224 32.62 -27.47 -10.90
CA LYS A 224 33.36 -27.90 -9.72
C LYS A 224 34.10 -26.73 -9.06
N LEU A 225 33.90 -26.59 -7.76
CA LEU A 225 34.67 -25.67 -6.90
C LEU A 225 35.79 -26.41 -6.17
N ASP A 226 36.85 -25.68 -5.82
CA ASP A 226 37.97 -26.24 -5.05
C ASP A 226 37.56 -26.79 -3.67
N THR A 227 36.43 -26.32 -3.16
CA THR A 227 35.87 -26.73 -1.85
C THR A 227 34.98 -27.96 -1.94
N ASP A 228 34.67 -28.48 -3.14
CA ASP A 228 33.75 -29.59 -3.32
C ASP A 228 34.38 -30.93 -2.95
N THR A 229 33.66 -31.70 -2.15
CA THR A 229 34.05 -33.07 -1.86
C THR A 229 33.38 -34.00 -2.92
N VAL A 230 34.15 -34.41 -3.90
CA VAL A 230 33.71 -35.33 -4.95
C VAL A 230 33.58 -36.74 -4.40
N VAL A 231 32.43 -37.36 -4.57
CA VAL A 231 32.12 -38.71 -4.11
C VAL A 231 32.17 -39.72 -5.28
N GLU A 232 31.70 -39.27 -6.46
CA GLU A 232 31.61 -40.14 -7.65
C GLU A 232 31.74 -39.28 -8.92
N GLU A 233 32.45 -39.79 -9.92
CA GLU A 233 32.50 -39.22 -11.27
C GLU A 233 31.51 -39.98 -12.17
N ILE A 234 30.59 -39.26 -12.80
CA ILE A 234 29.52 -39.79 -13.63
C ILE A 234 29.77 -39.40 -15.08
N HIS A 235 29.97 -40.36 -15.94
CA HIS A 235 30.14 -40.15 -17.36
C HIS A 235 28.81 -40.46 -18.08
N GLU A 236 28.12 -39.47 -18.61
CA GLU A 236 26.93 -39.64 -19.44
C GLU A 236 27.36 -39.73 -20.90
N GLU A 237 27.09 -40.88 -21.52
CA GLU A 237 27.34 -41.07 -22.96
C GLU A 237 26.41 -40.20 -23.79
N ALA A 238 26.89 -39.81 -24.99
CA ALA A 238 26.11 -39.02 -25.93
C ALA A 238 24.82 -39.79 -26.35
N LYS A 239 23.69 -39.14 -26.25
CA LYS A 239 22.42 -39.69 -26.73
C LYS A 239 22.27 -39.40 -28.21
N THR A 240 22.14 -40.47 -29.00
CA THR A 240 21.93 -40.41 -30.44
C THR A 240 20.51 -40.95 -30.77
N GLU A 241 19.79 -40.27 -31.63
CA GLU A 241 18.51 -40.71 -32.18
C GLU A 241 18.66 -40.93 -33.71
N GLU A 242 18.08 -42.04 -34.21
CA GLU A 242 17.95 -42.24 -35.66
C GLU A 242 16.79 -41.35 -36.18
N LYS A 243 17.08 -40.39 -37.03
CA LYS A 243 16.08 -39.62 -37.78
C LYS A 243 16.16 -39.98 -39.26
N GLU A 244 15.02 -40.21 -39.90
CA GLU A 244 14.92 -40.31 -41.34
C GLU A 244 15.06 -38.93 -41.99
N ASN A 245 16.03 -38.76 -42.88
CA ASN A 245 16.17 -37.55 -43.68
C ASN A 245 15.13 -37.51 -44.82
N GLU A 246 14.99 -36.40 -45.50
CA GLU A 246 14.01 -36.19 -46.58
C GLU A 246 14.17 -37.20 -47.75
N ASN A 247 15.26 -37.97 -47.79
CA ASN A 247 15.54 -38.99 -48.81
C ASN A 247 15.23 -40.45 -48.35
N GLY A 248 14.71 -40.62 -47.11
CA GLY A 248 14.37 -41.91 -46.54
C GLY A 248 15.56 -42.72 -46.02
N GLU A 249 16.74 -42.08 -45.84
CA GLU A 249 17.92 -42.68 -45.23
C GLU A 249 17.95 -42.37 -43.73
N LYS A 250 18.28 -43.36 -42.90
CA LYS A 250 18.45 -43.22 -41.47
C LYS A 250 19.78 -42.54 -41.15
N GLU A 251 19.74 -41.35 -40.60
CA GLU A 251 20.89 -40.62 -40.11
C GLU A 251 20.87 -40.63 -38.59
N VAL A 252 21.97 -40.99 -37.96
CA VAL A 252 22.15 -40.93 -36.50
C VAL A 252 22.49 -39.51 -36.13
N VAL A 253 21.55 -38.78 -35.54
CA VAL A 253 21.75 -37.42 -35.07
C VAL A 253 22.03 -37.46 -33.59
N GLU A 254 23.12 -36.79 -33.18
CA GLU A 254 23.45 -36.60 -31.77
C GLU A 254 22.47 -35.58 -31.16
N VAL A 255 21.63 -36.05 -30.24
CA VAL A 255 20.60 -35.25 -29.59
C VAL A 255 21.14 -34.55 -28.33
N SER A 256 22.14 -35.18 -27.68
CA SER A 256 22.80 -34.63 -26.52
C SER A 256 24.27 -35.04 -26.49
N PRO A 257 25.21 -34.13 -26.38
CA PRO A 257 26.64 -34.48 -26.28
C PRO A 257 26.94 -35.21 -24.98
N ALA A 258 28.03 -36.00 -25.01
CA ALA A 258 28.54 -36.63 -23.79
C ALA A 258 28.84 -35.57 -22.72
N LYS A 259 28.41 -35.81 -21.50
CA LYS A 259 28.61 -34.88 -20.35
C LYS A 259 29.33 -35.60 -19.23
N GLU A 260 30.30 -34.89 -18.67
CA GLU A 260 30.96 -35.29 -17.43
C GLU A 260 30.27 -34.62 -16.26
N LYS A 261 29.73 -35.38 -15.34
CA LYS A 261 29.09 -34.96 -14.14
C LYS A 261 29.81 -35.48 -12.92
N LEU A 262 29.75 -34.71 -11.85
CA LEU A 262 30.32 -35.06 -10.55
C LEU A 262 29.21 -35.16 -9.52
N LYS A 263 29.19 -36.26 -8.78
CA LYS A 263 28.39 -36.35 -7.57
C LYS A 263 29.23 -35.86 -6.43
N ILE A 264 28.79 -34.73 -5.84
CA ILE A 264 29.48 -34.07 -4.71
C ILE A 264 28.61 -34.14 -3.47
N VAL A 265 29.23 -33.93 -2.31
CA VAL A 265 28.47 -33.62 -1.10
C VAL A 265 27.73 -32.31 -1.35
N LYS A 266 26.44 -32.31 -1.11
CA LYS A 266 25.57 -31.14 -1.35
C LYS A 266 26.14 -29.90 -0.67
N ARG A 267 26.33 -28.84 -1.44
CA ARG A 267 26.84 -27.57 -0.95
C ARG A 267 25.85 -26.95 0.06
N PRO A 268 26.31 -26.49 1.21
CA PRO A 268 25.44 -25.75 2.12
C PRO A 268 24.98 -24.44 1.46
N VAL A 269 23.69 -24.18 1.45
CA VAL A 269 23.08 -22.95 0.91
C VAL A 269 22.62 -22.09 2.07
N PRO A 270 23.01 -20.81 2.13
CA PRO A 270 22.53 -19.90 3.17
C PRO A 270 21.03 -19.67 2.99
N LEU A 271 20.31 -19.53 4.12
CA LEU A 271 18.85 -19.27 4.14
C LEU A 271 18.53 -17.81 3.82
N ASN A 272 19.47 -16.92 4.00
CA ASN A 272 19.30 -15.48 3.86
C ASN A 272 20.00 -14.92 2.63
N ASP A 273 19.55 -13.74 2.21
CA ASP A 273 20.17 -12.92 1.17
C ASP A 273 20.94 -11.78 1.82
N THR A 274 22.26 -11.86 1.78
CA THR A 274 23.15 -10.88 2.43
C THR A 274 23.24 -9.55 1.69
N ASN A 275 22.75 -9.47 0.45
CA ASN A 275 22.79 -8.28 -0.38
C ASN A 275 21.42 -7.96 -0.94
N PRO A 276 20.46 -7.56 -0.09
CA PRO A 276 19.08 -7.34 -0.51
C PRO A 276 18.98 -6.25 -1.59
N LEU A 277 17.99 -6.39 -2.48
CA LEU A 277 17.81 -5.51 -3.63
C LEU A 277 17.74 -4.03 -3.23
N TRP A 278 17.11 -3.69 -2.10
CA TRP A 278 16.99 -2.31 -1.64
C TRP A 278 18.32 -1.67 -1.19
N ALA A 279 19.35 -2.48 -0.91
CA ALA A 279 20.68 -1.98 -0.55
C ALA A 279 21.52 -1.62 -1.78
N LYS A 280 21.16 -2.13 -2.98
CA LYS A 280 21.84 -1.82 -4.23
C LYS A 280 21.54 -0.39 -4.69
N ASN A 281 22.40 0.16 -5.55
CA ASN A 281 22.09 1.42 -6.20
C ASN A 281 20.94 1.20 -7.21
N PRO A 282 19.90 2.05 -7.23
CA PRO A 282 18.78 1.91 -8.18
C PRO A 282 19.18 1.82 -9.65
N LYS A 283 20.32 2.41 -10.02
CA LYS A 283 20.84 2.41 -11.41
C LYS A 283 21.41 1.06 -11.84
N ASP A 284 21.76 0.21 -10.88
CA ASP A 284 22.36 -1.09 -11.10
C ASP A 284 21.33 -2.22 -11.03
N CYS A 285 20.03 -1.88 -10.83
CA CYS A 285 18.94 -2.83 -10.71
C CYS A 285 18.11 -2.89 -11.99
N THR A 286 17.72 -4.08 -12.41
CA THR A 286 16.84 -4.31 -13.56
C THR A 286 15.38 -4.46 -13.15
N ASP A 287 14.46 -4.24 -14.08
CA ASP A 287 13.02 -4.42 -13.85
C ASP A 287 12.68 -5.86 -13.43
N GLU A 288 13.38 -6.85 -13.99
CA GLU A 288 13.23 -8.27 -13.65
C GLU A 288 13.63 -8.54 -12.20
N GLU A 289 14.73 -7.96 -11.72
CA GLU A 289 15.15 -8.07 -10.31
C GLU A 289 14.10 -7.50 -9.37
N TYR A 290 13.46 -6.35 -9.70
CA TYR A 290 12.39 -5.78 -8.89
C TYR A 290 11.15 -6.68 -8.86
N LYS A 291 10.75 -7.26 -9.97
CA LYS A 291 9.60 -8.17 -10.04
C LYS A 291 9.87 -9.49 -9.33
N GLU A 292 11.08 -10.04 -9.45
CA GLU A 292 11.48 -11.26 -8.77
C GLU A 292 11.53 -11.06 -7.26
N PHE A 293 12.11 -9.93 -6.82
CA PHE A 293 12.13 -9.54 -5.42
C PHE A 293 10.72 -9.39 -4.85
N TYR A 294 9.81 -8.75 -5.59
CA TYR A 294 8.40 -8.61 -5.20
C TYR A 294 7.73 -9.97 -4.99
N ARG A 295 7.88 -10.88 -5.96
CA ARG A 295 7.32 -12.24 -5.86
C ARG A 295 7.88 -13.03 -4.68
N LYS A 296 9.19 -12.94 -4.45
CA LYS A 296 9.89 -13.63 -3.36
C LYS A 296 9.44 -13.14 -1.97
N VAL A 297 9.34 -11.81 -1.79
CA VAL A 297 9.08 -11.22 -0.46
C VAL A 297 7.60 -11.23 -0.09
N PHE A 298 6.71 -11.01 -1.07
CA PHE A 298 5.27 -10.88 -0.81
C PHE A 298 4.45 -12.08 -1.24
N LEU A 299 5.08 -13.11 -1.83
CA LEU A 299 4.43 -14.32 -2.35
C LEU A 299 3.24 -13.99 -3.28
N ASP A 300 3.34 -12.87 -3.98
CA ASP A 300 2.32 -12.35 -4.88
C ASP A 300 2.75 -12.60 -6.33
N TYR A 301 1.97 -13.40 -7.04
CA TYR A 301 2.25 -13.75 -8.43
C TYR A 301 1.76 -12.70 -9.44
N LYS A 302 0.95 -11.72 -8.98
CA LYS A 302 0.55 -10.58 -9.81
C LYS A 302 1.73 -9.60 -9.89
N GLU A 303 2.08 -9.16 -11.08
CA GLU A 303 3.13 -8.17 -11.22
C GLU A 303 2.69 -6.82 -10.66
N PRO A 304 3.58 -6.09 -9.95
CA PRO A 304 3.29 -4.73 -9.53
C PRO A 304 3.18 -3.79 -10.74
N LEU A 305 2.40 -2.73 -10.61
CA LEU A 305 2.25 -1.72 -11.67
C LEU A 305 3.56 -0.96 -11.90
N PHE A 306 4.19 -0.53 -10.82
CA PHE A 306 5.48 0.13 -10.77
C PHE A 306 6.00 0.15 -9.32
N TRP A 307 7.21 0.70 -9.13
CA TRP A 307 7.85 0.78 -7.82
C TRP A 307 8.61 2.08 -7.64
N ILE A 308 8.97 2.33 -6.38
CA ILE A 308 9.80 3.45 -5.95
C ILE A 308 10.95 2.87 -5.15
N HIS A 309 12.18 3.00 -5.66
CA HIS A 309 13.37 2.66 -4.89
C HIS A 309 13.80 3.88 -4.06
N LEU A 310 13.72 3.74 -2.75
CA LEU A 310 14.11 4.76 -1.78
C LEU A 310 15.60 4.59 -1.46
N ASN A 311 16.36 5.67 -1.57
CA ASN A 311 17.75 5.71 -1.15
C ASN A 311 18.08 7.10 -0.65
N MET A 312 18.35 7.24 0.64
CA MET A 312 18.68 8.50 1.30
C MET A 312 19.69 8.26 2.41
N ASP A 313 20.79 9.02 2.36
CA ASP A 313 21.86 8.95 3.35
C ASP A 313 21.84 10.12 4.35
N TYR A 314 21.13 11.20 4.06
CA TYR A 314 21.03 12.39 4.92
C TYR A 314 19.67 13.08 4.77
N PRO A 315 19.01 13.56 5.85
CA PRO A 315 19.43 13.66 7.25
C PRO A 315 19.27 12.37 8.08
N PHE A 316 18.82 11.29 7.49
CA PHE A 316 18.73 9.94 8.07
C PHE A 316 18.98 8.90 6.99
N ASN A 317 19.53 7.78 7.40
CA ASN A 317 19.81 6.67 6.50
C ASN A 317 18.51 5.86 6.28
N LEU A 318 17.96 5.90 5.05
CA LEU A 318 16.76 5.18 4.71
C LEU A 318 16.88 4.57 3.33
N LYS A 319 16.74 3.27 3.25
CA LYS A 319 16.69 2.49 2.02
C LYS A 319 15.39 1.71 1.94
N GLY A 320 14.95 1.38 0.74
CA GLY A 320 13.73 0.60 0.62
C GLY A 320 13.17 0.55 -0.78
N ILE A 321 12.16 -0.27 -0.98
CA ILE A 321 11.41 -0.35 -2.23
C ILE A 321 9.93 -0.40 -1.90
N LEU A 322 9.18 0.55 -2.45
CA LEU A 322 7.72 0.57 -2.36
C LEU A 322 7.12 0.15 -3.70
N TYR A 323 6.21 -0.79 -3.69
CA TYR A 323 5.51 -1.30 -4.86
C TYR A 323 4.05 -0.88 -4.85
N PHE A 324 3.55 -0.47 -6.00
CA PHE A 324 2.14 -0.28 -6.26
C PHE A 324 1.57 -1.59 -6.79
N PRO A 325 0.83 -2.36 -5.98
CA PRO A 325 0.23 -3.61 -6.41
C PRO A 325 -0.93 -3.34 -7.37
N LYS A 326 -1.24 -4.28 -8.25
CA LYS A 326 -2.48 -4.28 -9.00
C LYS A 326 -3.62 -4.71 -8.07
N ILE A 327 -4.52 -3.78 -7.76
CA ILE A 327 -5.66 -4.00 -6.84
C ILE A 327 -6.84 -4.54 -7.65
N ASN A 328 -7.37 -5.68 -7.24
CA ASN A 328 -8.64 -6.17 -7.75
C ASN A 328 -9.73 -5.86 -6.72
N THR A 329 -10.41 -4.72 -6.91
CA THR A 329 -11.38 -4.16 -5.93
C THR A 329 -12.59 -5.04 -5.66
N GLU A 330 -12.83 -6.08 -6.46
CA GLU A 330 -13.98 -6.97 -6.28
C GLU A 330 -13.75 -8.11 -5.28
N TYR A 331 -12.50 -8.53 -5.04
CA TYR A 331 -12.20 -9.77 -4.29
C TYR A 331 -11.00 -9.69 -3.33
N ASP A 332 -10.15 -8.68 -3.43
CA ASP A 332 -8.95 -8.58 -2.59
C ASP A 332 -9.19 -7.67 -1.37
N SER A 333 -8.79 -8.11 -0.19
CA SER A 333 -8.64 -7.20 0.94
C SER A 333 -7.61 -6.14 0.56
N ILE A 334 -7.98 -4.86 0.70
CA ILE A 334 -7.16 -3.71 0.30
C ILE A 334 -6.03 -3.48 1.32
N GLU A 335 -5.49 -4.51 1.94
CA GLU A 335 -4.38 -4.38 2.87
C GLU A 335 -3.07 -4.73 2.18
N GLY A 336 -2.23 -3.72 2.00
CA GLY A 336 -0.84 -3.89 1.62
C GLY A 336 0.00 -4.39 2.79
N THR A 337 1.27 -4.65 2.53
CA THR A 337 2.22 -5.06 3.57
C THR A 337 3.54 -4.31 3.37
N ILE A 338 3.88 -3.42 4.30
CA ILE A 338 5.17 -2.75 4.32
C ILE A 338 5.99 -3.30 5.49
N LYS A 339 7.05 -4.04 5.13
CA LYS A 339 7.99 -4.66 6.08
C LYS A 339 9.04 -3.66 6.50
N LEU A 340 9.17 -3.45 7.82
CA LEU A 340 10.18 -2.55 8.39
C LEU A 340 11.39 -3.35 8.86
N TYR A 341 12.55 -2.88 8.45
CA TYR A 341 13.86 -3.40 8.84
C TYR A 341 14.69 -2.32 9.53
N ASN A 342 15.63 -2.75 10.35
CA ASN A 342 16.68 -1.92 10.92
C ASN A 342 17.99 -2.68 10.78
N ASN A 343 18.93 -2.15 10.01
CA ASN A 343 20.17 -2.86 9.67
C ASN A 343 19.91 -4.27 9.08
N GLN A 344 18.96 -4.37 8.14
CA GLN A 344 18.55 -5.62 7.49
C GLN A 344 17.91 -6.66 8.43
N VAL A 345 17.61 -6.30 9.68
CA VAL A 345 16.88 -7.12 10.65
C VAL A 345 15.40 -6.76 10.62
N PHE A 346 14.54 -7.74 10.47
CA PHE A 346 13.10 -7.52 10.46
C PHE A 346 12.59 -7.06 11.83
N ILE A 347 11.80 -6.01 11.83
CA ILE A 347 11.20 -5.40 13.03
C ILE A 347 9.72 -5.77 13.13
N ALA A 348 8.93 -5.33 12.19
CA ALA A 348 7.49 -5.59 12.14
C ALA A 348 6.90 -5.18 10.78
N ASP A 349 5.62 -5.55 10.56
CA ASP A 349 4.84 -5.12 9.41
C ASP A 349 3.97 -3.90 9.76
N ASN A 350 3.76 -3.03 8.79
CA ASN A 350 2.76 -1.95 8.80
C ASN A 350 2.77 -1.05 10.05
N ILE A 351 3.95 -0.64 10.51
CA ILE A 351 4.07 0.25 11.69
C ILE A 351 3.51 1.64 11.37
N LYS A 352 2.35 1.97 11.97
CA LYS A 352 1.57 3.21 11.71
C LYS A 352 2.33 4.49 12.02
N GLU A 353 3.28 4.44 12.94
CA GLU A 353 4.11 5.56 13.33
C GLU A 353 5.05 6.01 12.20
N VAL A 354 5.55 5.06 11.40
CA VAL A 354 6.47 5.32 10.27
C VAL A 354 5.71 5.47 8.96
N ILE A 355 4.72 4.62 8.75
CA ILE A 355 4.00 4.51 7.49
C ILE A 355 2.65 5.21 7.62
N PRO A 356 2.40 6.30 6.87
CA PRO A 356 1.08 6.92 6.81
C PRO A 356 0.00 5.91 6.45
N GLU A 357 -1.18 6.02 7.06
CA GLU A 357 -2.28 5.07 6.90
C GLU A 357 -2.63 4.82 5.42
N PHE A 358 -2.64 5.85 4.60
CA PHE A 358 -2.97 5.71 3.18
C PHE A 358 -1.89 4.98 2.37
N LEU A 359 -0.64 4.95 2.83
CA LEU A 359 0.45 4.19 2.20
C LEU A 359 0.41 2.70 2.57
N MET A 360 -0.37 2.30 3.57
CA MET A 360 -0.54 0.89 3.95
C MET A 360 -1.28 0.05 2.90
N LEU A 361 -1.77 0.66 1.84
CA LEU A 361 -2.28 -0.05 0.66
C LEU A 361 -1.15 -0.56 -0.25
N LEU A 362 0.08 -0.08 -0.07
CA LEU A 362 1.25 -0.48 -0.83
C LEU A 362 1.88 -1.75 -0.23
N LYS A 363 2.66 -2.43 -1.05
CA LYS A 363 3.60 -3.45 -0.59
C LYS A 363 5.01 -2.89 -0.66
N GLY A 364 5.86 -3.23 0.32
CA GLY A 364 7.20 -2.69 0.30
C GLY A 364 8.09 -3.16 1.43
N VAL A 365 9.34 -2.77 1.34
CA VAL A 365 10.35 -2.93 2.38
C VAL A 365 10.98 -1.57 2.66
N ILE A 366 11.20 -1.27 3.92
CA ILE A 366 11.88 -0.06 4.38
C ILE A 366 12.92 -0.49 5.41
N ASP A 367 14.15 -0.09 5.20
CA ASP A 367 15.29 -0.30 6.10
C ASP A 367 15.83 1.04 6.55
N CYS A 368 15.78 1.29 7.86
CA CYS A 368 16.26 2.55 8.44
C CYS A 368 16.99 2.27 9.75
N PRO A 369 18.33 2.29 9.73
CA PRO A 369 19.18 2.11 10.92
C PRO A 369 18.91 3.10 12.05
N ASP A 370 18.55 4.33 11.71
CA ASP A 370 18.36 5.45 12.64
C ASP A 370 17.03 5.41 13.40
N LEU A 371 16.21 4.37 13.22
CA LEU A 371 14.92 4.28 13.89
C LEU A 371 15.05 4.14 15.41
N PRO A 372 14.38 4.97 16.20
CA PRO A 372 14.36 4.87 17.65
C PRO A 372 13.51 3.68 18.10
N LEU A 373 14.12 2.51 18.21
CA LEU A 373 13.47 1.29 18.64
C LEU A 373 13.38 1.20 20.16
N ASN A 374 12.32 0.56 20.68
CA ASN A 374 12.29 0.12 22.06
C ASN A 374 13.28 -1.04 22.31
N VAL A 375 13.45 -1.43 23.56
CA VAL A 375 14.39 -2.49 23.96
C VAL A 375 14.10 -3.82 23.27
N SER A 376 12.82 -4.17 23.10
CA SER A 376 12.38 -5.40 22.39
C SER A 376 12.40 -5.28 20.86
N ARG A 377 12.71 -4.12 20.31
CA ARG A 377 12.64 -3.80 18.87
C ARG A 377 11.25 -4.10 18.24
N SER A 378 10.21 -4.24 19.05
CA SER A 378 8.85 -4.54 18.57
C SER A 378 8.00 -3.29 18.36
N ALA A 379 8.43 -2.14 18.86
CA ALA A 379 7.73 -0.87 18.74
C ALA A 379 8.72 0.31 18.66
N LEU A 380 8.23 1.41 18.11
CA LEU A 380 8.97 2.66 18.01
C LEU A 380 8.68 3.56 19.21
N GLN A 381 9.66 4.32 19.62
CA GLN A 381 9.43 5.46 20.51
C GLN A 381 8.85 6.59 19.64
N ASN A 382 7.71 7.14 20.09
CA ASN A 382 7.04 8.22 19.38
C ASN A 382 7.91 9.49 19.42
N ASP A 383 8.71 9.72 18.38
CA ASP A 383 9.66 10.80 18.25
C ASP A 383 9.34 11.64 17.00
N GLY A 384 9.66 12.94 17.07
CA GLY A 384 9.59 13.85 15.93
C GLY A 384 10.44 13.41 14.73
N PHE A 385 11.41 12.52 14.92
CA PHE A 385 12.23 11.89 13.89
C PHE A 385 11.40 10.94 13.01
N VAL A 386 10.59 10.07 13.61
CA VAL A 386 9.70 9.13 12.91
C VAL A 386 8.73 9.87 11.98
N LYS A 387 8.20 11.01 12.44
CA LYS A 387 7.34 11.87 11.63
C LYS A 387 8.07 12.41 10.39
N LYS A 388 9.35 12.77 10.49
CA LYS A 388 10.13 13.24 9.33
C LYS A 388 10.33 12.14 8.29
N ILE A 389 10.53 10.89 8.73
CA ILE A 389 10.60 9.74 7.82
C ILE A 389 9.28 9.58 7.07
N SER A 390 8.16 9.59 7.79
CA SER A 390 6.82 9.49 7.23
C SER A 390 6.54 10.59 6.20
N GLU A 391 6.88 11.85 6.51
CA GLU A 391 6.74 13.00 5.59
C GLU A 391 7.64 12.85 4.34
N TYR A 392 8.85 12.30 4.50
CA TYR A 392 9.76 12.04 3.37
C TYR A 392 9.22 10.97 2.44
N ILE A 393 8.73 9.84 2.98
CA ILE A 393 8.13 8.76 2.20
C ILE A 393 6.93 9.30 1.42
N THR A 394 6.03 10.02 2.08
CA THR A 394 4.87 10.69 1.46
C THR A 394 5.30 11.58 0.29
N LYS A 395 6.33 12.40 0.52
CA LYS A 395 6.87 13.28 -0.53
C LYS A 395 7.38 12.49 -1.73
N LYS A 396 8.15 11.43 -1.51
CA LYS A 396 8.72 10.59 -2.59
C LYS A 396 7.64 9.89 -3.41
N VAL A 397 6.57 9.42 -2.75
CA VAL A 397 5.41 8.85 -3.42
C VAL A 397 4.74 9.91 -4.30
N ALA A 398 4.45 11.09 -3.77
CA ALA A 398 3.87 12.18 -4.55
C ALA A 398 4.76 12.56 -5.73
N ASP A 399 6.06 12.74 -5.52
CA ASP A 399 7.02 13.12 -6.56
C ASP A 399 7.08 12.07 -7.71
N LYS A 400 7.00 10.77 -7.40
CA LYS A 400 6.94 9.70 -8.43
C LYS A 400 5.65 9.78 -9.24
N LEU A 401 4.50 9.91 -8.58
CA LEU A 401 3.19 10.01 -9.24
C LEU A 401 3.12 11.26 -10.14
N ILE A 402 3.59 12.40 -9.66
CA ILE A 402 3.68 13.65 -10.42
C ILE A 402 4.62 13.48 -11.63
N GLY A 403 5.77 12.84 -11.41
CA GLY A 403 6.73 12.53 -12.49
C GLY A 403 6.08 11.70 -13.58
N MET A 404 5.41 10.63 -13.24
CA MET A 404 4.69 9.76 -14.19
C MET A 404 3.62 10.53 -14.97
N CYS A 405 2.81 11.36 -14.30
CA CYS A 405 1.79 12.18 -14.95
C CYS A 405 2.40 13.13 -15.99
N LYS A 406 3.61 13.69 -15.73
CA LYS A 406 4.29 14.64 -16.62
C LYS A 406 5.06 13.98 -17.75
N THR A 407 5.74 12.87 -17.50
CA THR A 407 6.71 12.28 -18.45
C THR A 407 6.27 10.97 -19.06
N GLU A 408 5.31 10.28 -18.43
CA GLU A 408 4.82 8.94 -18.79
C GLU A 408 3.28 8.92 -18.78
N LYS A 409 2.63 9.96 -19.36
CA LYS A 409 1.18 10.20 -19.24
C LYS A 409 0.35 8.98 -19.64
N GLU A 410 0.71 8.27 -20.71
CA GLU A 410 0.01 7.07 -21.17
C GLU A 410 0.03 5.94 -20.12
N SER A 411 1.17 5.70 -19.48
CA SER A 411 1.29 4.73 -18.40
C SER A 411 0.50 5.15 -17.16
N TYR A 412 0.54 6.44 -16.83
CA TYR A 412 -0.22 7.00 -15.71
C TYR A 412 -1.72 6.87 -15.89
N GLU A 413 -2.25 7.17 -17.08
CA GLU A 413 -3.65 6.97 -17.46
C GLU A 413 -4.05 5.48 -17.42
N LYS A 414 -3.17 4.59 -17.93
CA LYS A 414 -3.40 3.14 -17.92
C LYS A 414 -3.52 2.57 -16.51
N TYR A 415 -2.75 3.11 -15.55
CA TYR A 415 -2.77 2.66 -14.16
C TYR A 415 -3.79 3.40 -13.29
N TRP A 416 -4.45 4.43 -13.83
CA TRP A 416 -5.28 5.34 -13.04
C TRP A 416 -6.39 4.64 -12.28
N ASP A 417 -7.08 3.69 -12.87
CA ASP A 417 -8.19 2.99 -12.22
C ASP A 417 -7.69 2.18 -10.99
N ASP A 418 -6.47 1.64 -11.05
CA ASP A 418 -5.84 0.92 -9.94
C ASP A 418 -5.28 1.87 -8.85
N ILE A 419 -4.72 3.04 -9.22
CA ILE A 419 -4.06 3.96 -8.28
C ILE A 419 -4.95 5.08 -7.76
N SER A 420 -6.06 5.38 -8.43
CA SER A 420 -6.94 6.50 -8.05
C SER A 420 -7.55 6.37 -6.66
N PRO A 421 -8.00 5.18 -6.18
CA PRO A 421 -8.51 5.04 -4.82
C PRO A 421 -7.45 5.37 -3.77
N PHE A 422 -6.21 4.93 -4.01
CA PHE A 422 -5.06 5.24 -3.16
C PHE A 422 -4.77 6.75 -3.10
N ILE A 423 -4.72 7.42 -4.28
CA ILE A 423 -4.45 8.86 -4.35
C ILE A 423 -5.56 9.65 -3.66
N LYS A 424 -6.83 9.32 -3.94
CA LYS A 424 -7.99 9.97 -3.34
C LYS A 424 -8.02 9.78 -1.82
N PHE A 425 -7.74 8.56 -1.33
CA PHE A 425 -7.65 8.29 0.10
C PHE A 425 -6.49 9.07 0.75
N GLY A 426 -5.34 9.14 0.10
CA GLY A 426 -4.22 9.96 0.52
C GLY A 426 -4.57 11.44 0.63
N CYS A 427 -5.30 11.98 -0.35
CA CYS A 427 -5.77 13.36 -0.33
C CYS A 427 -6.74 13.63 0.83
N LEU A 428 -7.60 12.66 1.17
CA LEU A 428 -8.52 12.76 2.31
C LEU A 428 -7.79 12.76 3.66
N LYS A 429 -6.68 12.03 3.78
CA LYS A 429 -5.96 11.84 5.04
C LYS A 429 -4.81 12.83 5.26
N ASP A 430 -4.13 13.26 4.20
CA ASP A 430 -2.95 14.14 4.26
C ASP A 430 -3.12 15.38 3.38
N THR A 431 -3.23 16.53 4.04
CA THR A 431 -3.42 17.82 3.38
C THR A 431 -2.24 18.21 2.49
N LYS A 432 -0.99 17.94 2.94
CA LYS A 432 0.22 18.26 2.17
C LYS A 432 0.34 17.37 0.92
N PHE A 433 -0.08 16.11 1.02
CA PHE A 433 -0.16 15.21 -0.12
C PHE A 433 -1.21 15.70 -1.11
N CYS A 434 -2.41 16.07 -0.64
CA CYS A 434 -3.47 16.62 -1.47
C CYS A 434 -3.02 17.89 -2.22
N ASP A 435 -2.37 18.85 -1.53
CA ASP A 435 -1.85 20.08 -2.14
C ASP A 435 -0.89 19.80 -3.31
N LYS A 436 -0.07 18.76 -3.18
CA LYS A 436 0.86 18.35 -4.24
C LYS A 436 0.18 17.64 -5.40
N MET A 437 -0.82 16.80 -5.10
CA MET A 437 -1.48 15.95 -6.09
C MET A 437 -2.62 16.62 -6.83
N ASN A 438 -3.18 17.72 -6.31
CA ASN A 438 -4.40 18.37 -6.79
C ASN A 438 -4.43 18.57 -8.31
N ASP A 439 -3.34 19.05 -8.91
CA ASP A 439 -3.24 19.35 -10.35
C ASP A 439 -2.95 18.09 -11.20
N TYR A 440 -2.71 16.94 -10.58
CA TYR A 440 -2.33 15.68 -11.24
C TYR A 440 -3.37 14.58 -11.06
N ILE A 441 -4.50 14.90 -10.46
CA ILE A 441 -5.64 14.00 -10.33
C ILE A 441 -6.34 13.94 -11.67
N LEU A 442 -6.59 12.72 -12.16
CA LEU A 442 -7.30 12.51 -13.41
C LEU A 442 -8.78 12.27 -13.17
N PHE A 443 -9.57 12.79 -14.06
CA PHE A 443 -11.01 12.57 -14.14
C PHE A 443 -11.33 12.00 -15.51
N LYS A 444 -12.04 10.88 -15.56
CA LYS A 444 -12.48 10.25 -16.79
C LYS A 444 -13.75 10.95 -17.29
N ASN A 445 -13.75 11.46 -18.52
CA ASN A 445 -14.91 12.12 -19.08
C ASN A 445 -15.89 11.13 -19.76
N LEU A 446 -17.00 11.62 -20.31
CA LEU A 446 -18.02 10.81 -21.00
C LEU A 446 -17.50 10.12 -22.28
N ASP A 447 -16.38 10.54 -22.81
CA ASP A 447 -15.73 9.96 -24.00
C ASP A 447 -14.58 9.01 -23.63
N ASP A 448 -14.52 8.59 -22.38
CA ASP A 448 -13.50 7.73 -21.81
C ASP A 448 -12.06 8.29 -21.87
N LYS A 449 -11.91 9.62 -21.96
CA LYS A 449 -10.63 10.31 -21.90
C LYS A 449 -10.35 10.81 -20.50
N TYR A 450 -9.09 10.74 -20.10
CA TYR A 450 -8.63 11.28 -18.82
C TYR A 450 -8.21 12.74 -18.96
N LEU A 451 -8.71 13.58 -18.06
CA LEU A 451 -8.39 15.01 -17.97
C LEU A 451 -7.96 15.32 -16.54
N THR A 452 -6.95 16.17 -16.40
CA THR A 452 -6.56 16.72 -15.09
C THR A 452 -7.56 17.77 -14.63
N LEU A 453 -7.57 18.07 -13.32
CA LEU A 453 -8.43 19.13 -12.77
C LEU A 453 -8.21 20.49 -13.46
N PRO A 454 -6.96 20.96 -13.70
CA PRO A 454 -6.72 22.18 -14.47
C PRO A 454 -7.30 22.10 -15.89
N GLU A 455 -7.17 20.97 -16.61
CA GLU A 455 -7.72 20.80 -17.97
C GLU A 455 -9.25 20.87 -17.98
N LEU A 456 -9.93 20.40 -16.93
CA LEU A 456 -11.39 20.54 -16.77
C LEU A 456 -11.82 21.98 -16.50
N LEU A 457 -10.95 22.79 -15.89
CA LEU A 457 -11.27 24.17 -15.54
C LEU A 457 -11.00 25.18 -16.68
N VAL A 458 -10.29 24.80 -17.74
CA VAL A 458 -10.07 25.65 -18.91
C VAL A 458 -11.37 25.79 -19.70
N LYS A 459 -11.76 27.03 -20.05
CA LYS A 459 -12.93 27.29 -20.92
C LYS A 459 -12.61 26.86 -22.35
N GLU A 460 -13.56 26.24 -23.06
CA GLU A 460 -13.36 25.82 -24.47
C GLU A 460 -13.05 26.98 -25.44
N GLU A 461 -13.37 28.21 -25.05
CA GLU A 461 -13.05 29.42 -25.87
C GLU A 461 -11.55 29.69 -26.00
N GLU A 462 -10.73 29.31 -25.00
CA GLU A 462 -9.28 29.50 -25.04
C GLU A 462 -8.55 28.45 -25.91
N LYS A 463 -9.20 27.34 -26.25
CA LYS A 463 -8.61 26.29 -27.12
C LYS A 463 -8.61 26.63 -28.63
N LYS A 464 -9.26 27.72 -29.02
CA LYS A 464 -9.30 28.13 -30.44
C LYS A 464 -8.21 29.14 -30.85
N ASP A 465 -7.50 29.73 -29.89
CA ASP A 465 -6.52 30.79 -30.16
C ASP A 465 -5.05 30.38 -30.16
N ASP A 466 -4.74 29.10 -29.91
CA ASP A 466 -3.37 28.56 -30.08
C ASP A 466 -3.02 28.14 -31.53
N ALA A 467 -3.79 28.57 -32.48
CA ALA A 467 -3.31 28.58 -33.87
C ALA A 467 -2.37 29.78 -34.03
N GLU A 468 -1.07 29.54 -34.02
CA GLU A 468 -0.04 30.55 -34.34
C GLU A 468 -0.46 31.35 -35.56
N VAL A 469 -0.79 32.64 -35.33
CA VAL A 469 -0.99 33.57 -36.46
C VAL A 469 0.39 33.92 -36.99
N LEU A 470 0.77 33.27 -38.07
CA LEU A 470 1.97 33.58 -38.82
C LEU A 470 1.68 34.77 -39.76
N ASP A 471 2.62 35.68 -39.89
CA ASP A 471 2.57 36.74 -40.91
C ASP A 471 2.72 36.15 -42.32
N LYS A 472 2.55 36.96 -43.32
CA LYS A 472 2.64 36.53 -44.75
C LYS A 472 4.01 35.98 -45.14
N ASP A 473 5.00 36.08 -44.26
CA ASP A 473 6.37 35.61 -44.43
C ASP A 473 6.75 34.46 -43.50
N GLY A 474 5.80 33.94 -42.69
CA GLY A 474 5.95 32.71 -41.86
C GLY A 474 6.59 32.91 -40.50
N ASN A 475 6.59 34.13 -39.90
CA ASN A 475 7.15 34.39 -38.59
C ASN A 475 6.05 34.64 -37.53
N PRO A 476 6.22 34.19 -36.23
CA PRO A 476 5.25 34.39 -35.20
C PRO A 476 5.19 35.86 -34.75
N ILE A 477 3.98 36.42 -34.67
CA ILE A 477 3.74 37.80 -34.18
C ILE A 477 3.59 37.78 -32.65
N ALA A 478 4.52 38.43 -31.97
CA ALA A 478 4.45 38.61 -30.50
C ALA A 478 3.45 39.75 -30.14
N ASN A 479 2.42 39.43 -29.41
CA ASN A 479 1.42 40.39 -28.94
C ASN A 479 1.85 40.97 -27.58
N THR A 480 2.36 42.22 -27.59
CA THR A 480 2.62 43.02 -26.39
C THR A 480 1.43 43.95 -26.17
N GLY A 481 0.52 43.59 -25.28
CA GLY A 481 -0.60 44.42 -24.83
C GLY A 481 -0.41 44.95 -23.42
N ASP A 482 -0.21 46.24 -23.34
CA ASP A 482 -0.02 47.05 -22.14
C ASP A 482 -1.29 47.10 -21.26
N ALA A 483 -1.13 46.96 -19.95
CA ALA A 483 -2.18 47.14 -18.94
C ALA A 483 -2.35 48.62 -18.61
N ALA A 484 -3.55 49.15 -18.75
CA ALA A 484 -3.93 50.45 -18.15
C ALA A 484 -5.11 50.24 -17.19
N ALA A 485 -4.83 50.49 -15.94
CA ALA A 485 -5.80 50.62 -14.84
C ALA A 485 -6.72 51.82 -15.02
N SER A 486 -8.03 51.69 -14.76
CA SER A 486 -8.87 52.84 -14.44
C SER A 486 -9.79 52.50 -13.28
N ASP A 487 -9.53 53.23 -12.22
CA ASP A 487 -10.31 53.45 -11.01
C ASP A 487 -11.63 54.19 -11.35
N ASN A 488 -12.78 53.70 -10.85
CA ASN A 488 -13.93 54.58 -10.64
C ASN A 488 -14.84 54.06 -9.53
N THR A 489 -14.80 54.76 -8.43
CA THR A 489 -15.76 54.77 -7.31
C THR A 489 -17.04 55.46 -7.75
N ALA A 490 -18.21 54.88 -7.44
CA ALA A 490 -19.44 55.60 -7.13
C ALA A 490 -20.46 54.72 -6.40
N ASP A 491 -20.79 55.23 -5.26
CA ASP A 491 -21.81 54.98 -4.27
C ASP A 491 -23.25 54.84 -4.84
N GLY A 492 -24.10 54.00 -4.21
CA GLY A 492 -25.53 53.96 -4.50
C GLY A 492 -26.22 52.72 -3.95
N SER A 493 -26.71 52.81 -2.72
CA SER A 493 -27.61 51.86 -2.06
C SER A 493 -28.87 51.56 -2.87
N ASP A 494 -29.17 50.30 -3.05
CA ASP A 494 -30.56 49.86 -3.02
C ASP A 494 -30.68 48.36 -2.67
N THR A 495 -31.52 48.06 -1.69
CA THR A 495 -31.79 46.74 -1.14
C THR A 495 -32.85 46.06 -1.98
N SER A 496 -32.42 45.04 -2.74
CA SER A 496 -33.32 43.98 -3.24
C SER A 496 -32.58 42.65 -3.11
N ALA A 497 -33.22 41.69 -2.46
CA ALA A 497 -32.70 40.33 -2.30
C ALA A 497 -32.58 39.67 -3.69
N ASP A 498 -31.36 39.82 -4.23
CA ASP A 498 -30.95 39.11 -5.45
C ASP A 498 -30.15 37.91 -4.99
N SER A 499 -30.56 36.73 -5.41
CA SER A 499 -29.82 35.49 -5.21
C SER A 499 -28.45 35.69 -5.86
N GLU A 500 -27.38 35.78 -5.04
CA GLU A 500 -26.01 35.83 -5.51
C GLU A 500 -25.81 34.64 -6.47
N LYS A 501 -25.60 34.92 -7.75
CA LYS A 501 -25.22 33.91 -8.73
C LYS A 501 -23.88 33.35 -8.26
N ASP A 502 -23.90 32.06 -7.89
CA ASP A 502 -22.70 31.33 -7.56
C ASP A 502 -21.77 31.32 -8.79
N GLU A 503 -20.69 32.13 -8.75
CA GLU A 503 -19.74 32.30 -9.86
C GLU A 503 -18.79 31.11 -10.03
N ARG A 504 -18.90 30.07 -9.17
CA ARG A 504 -18.05 28.88 -9.28
C ARG A 504 -18.32 28.12 -10.54
N LYS A 505 -17.26 27.61 -11.19
CA LYS A 505 -17.39 26.69 -12.34
C LYS A 505 -18.01 25.38 -11.90
N VAL A 506 -19.07 24.95 -12.56
CA VAL A 506 -19.73 23.67 -12.31
C VAL A 506 -19.02 22.56 -13.09
N ILE A 507 -18.62 21.49 -12.37
CA ILE A 507 -18.12 20.25 -12.94
C ILE A 507 -19.19 19.20 -12.74
N TYR A 508 -19.80 18.73 -13.83
CA TYR A 508 -20.85 17.69 -13.76
C TYR A 508 -20.21 16.32 -13.60
N TYR A 509 -20.87 15.43 -12.83
CA TYR A 509 -20.38 14.09 -12.62
C TYR A 509 -21.46 13.01 -12.70
N VAL A 510 -21.04 11.79 -13.04
CA VAL A 510 -21.84 10.57 -13.17
C VAL A 510 -21.35 9.56 -12.14
N THR A 511 -22.27 8.95 -11.39
CA THR A 511 -21.96 7.88 -10.42
C THR A 511 -22.33 6.49 -10.91
N ASP A 512 -23.30 6.39 -11.82
CA ASP A 512 -23.78 5.14 -12.42
C ASP A 512 -24.14 5.35 -13.88
N LYS A 513 -23.32 4.81 -14.77
CA LYS A 513 -23.51 4.97 -16.23
C LYS A 513 -24.82 4.35 -16.75
N VAL A 514 -25.29 3.29 -16.10
CA VAL A 514 -26.50 2.57 -16.52
C VAL A 514 -27.75 3.34 -16.09
N GLN A 515 -27.83 3.67 -14.80
CA GLN A 515 -28.97 4.40 -14.26
C GLN A 515 -29.07 5.82 -14.82
N GLN A 516 -27.95 6.49 -15.01
CA GLN A 516 -27.89 7.87 -15.51
C GLN A 516 -27.76 7.96 -17.05
N GLY A 517 -27.94 6.85 -17.76
CA GLY A 517 -27.74 6.77 -19.21
C GLY A 517 -28.56 7.79 -20.00
N GLN A 518 -29.77 8.13 -19.55
CA GLN A 518 -30.64 9.14 -20.18
C GLN A 518 -30.03 10.54 -20.08
N TYR A 519 -29.50 10.89 -18.90
CA TYR A 519 -28.81 12.19 -18.69
C TYR A 519 -27.51 12.28 -19.45
N ILE A 520 -26.73 11.18 -19.50
CA ILE A 520 -25.48 11.09 -20.29
C ILE A 520 -25.79 11.38 -21.77
N LYS A 521 -26.88 10.81 -22.31
CA LYS A 521 -27.28 11.03 -23.69
C LYS A 521 -27.61 12.51 -23.94
N LEU A 522 -28.39 13.13 -23.03
CA LEU A 522 -28.71 14.56 -23.09
C LEU A 522 -27.47 15.45 -23.10
N PHE A 523 -26.53 15.16 -22.20
CA PHE A 523 -25.26 15.92 -22.12
C PHE A 523 -24.45 15.80 -23.40
N LYS A 524 -24.35 14.59 -23.97
CA LYS A 524 -23.67 14.37 -25.27
C LYS A 524 -24.35 15.10 -26.44
N GLU A 525 -25.67 15.09 -26.49
CA GLU A 525 -26.45 15.81 -27.52
C GLU A 525 -26.23 17.33 -27.48
N GLN A 526 -25.95 17.88 -26.29
CA GLN A 526 -25.68 19.29 -26.07
C GLN A 526 -24.20 19.64 -26.01
N ASN A 527 -23.29 18.70 -26.35
CA ASN A 527 -21.82 18.85 -26.20
C ASN A 527 -21.37 19.27 -24.81
N MET A 528 -22.14 18.91 -23.77
CA MET A 528 -21.76 19.16 -22.38
C MET A 528 -20.88 18.03 -21.86
N GLN A 529 -19.89 18.38 -21.06
CA GLN A 529 -18.97 17.43 -20.45
C GLN A 529 -19.39 17.06 -19.03
N ALA A 530 -19.18 15.81 -18.67
CA ALA A 530 -19.26 15.33 -17.30
C ALA A 530 -18.14 14.32 -17.02
N VAL A 531 -17.78 14.16 -15.76
CA VAL A 531 -16.77 13.21 -15.33
C VAL A 531 -17.41 12.00 -14.65
N ILE A 532 -16.75 10.85 -14.74
CA ILE A 532 -17.22 9.60 -14.15
C ILE A 532 -16.59 9.43 -12.79
N LEU A 533 -17.41 9.30 -11.75
CA LEU A 533 -17.05 9.15 -10.36
C LEU A 533 -17.86 7.98 -9.78
N ASP A 534 -17.49 6.77 -10.14
CA ASP A 534 -18.24 5.54 -9.83
C ASP A 534 -17.69 4.77 -8.62
N HIS A 535 -16.64 5.28 -7.98
CA HIS A 535 -16.06 4.67 -6.80
C HIS A 535 -16.61 5.29 -5.51
N ASN A 536 -16.81 4.47 -4.46
CA ASN A 536 -17.40 4.91 -3.18
C ASN A 536 -16.65 6.06 -2.48
N ILE A 537 -15.33 6.21 -2.72
CA ILE A 537 -14.52 7.29 -2.15
C ILE A 537 -14.78 8.65 -2.80
N ASP A 538 -15.34 8.66 -4.02
CA ASP A 538 -15.42 9.86 -4.86
C ASP A 538 -16.26 10.96 -4.24
N THR A 539 -17.40 10.62 -3.62
CA THR A 539 -18.29 11.61 -2.97
C THR A 539 -17.58 12.38 -1.86
N SER A 540 -16.84 11.66 -0.98
CA SER A 540 -16.06 12.28 0.09
C SER A 540 -14.91 13.12 -0.49
N PHE A 541 -14.27 12.62 -1.54
CA PHE A 541 -13.15 13.27 -2.18
C PHE A 541 -13.53 14.60 -2.86
N ILE A 542 -14.59 14.62 -3.69
CA ILE A 542 -15.04 15.88 -4.34
C ILE A 542 -15.55 16.89 -3.32
N THR A 543 -16.20 16.44 -2.25
CA THR A 543 -16.63 17.34 -1.15
C THR A 543 -15.44 18.02 -0.51
N GLN A 544 -14.35 17.31 -0.25
CA GLN A 544 -13.13 17.90 0.28
C GLN A 544 -12.48 18.87 -0.72
N LEU A 545 -12.45 18.53 -2.02
CA LEU A 545 -11.92 19.41 -3.05
C LEU A 545 -12.67 20.75 -3.10
N GLU A 546 -14.00 20.74 -3.02
CA GLU A 546 -14.82 21.95 -3.00
C GLU A 546 -14.59 22.79 -1.75
N GLN A 547 -14.47 22.16 -0.58
CA GLN A 547 -14.18 22.88 0.68
C GLN A 547 -12.82 23.57 0.66
N ARG A 548 -11.87 23.06 -0.12
CA ARG A 548 -10.51 23.61 -0.23
C ARG A 548 -10.36 24.64 -1.34
N ASN A 549 -11.32 24.73 -2.26
CA ASN A 549 -11.22 25.62 -3.41
C ASN A 549 -12.59 26.18 -3.81
N GLU A 550 -12.73 27.48 -3.68
CA GLU A 550 -13.97 28.22 -3.97
C GLU A 550 -14.19 28.47 -5.48
N LYS A 551 -13.30 28.03 -6.37
CA LYS A 551 -13.39 28.32 -7.81
C LYS A 551 -14.34 27.40 -8.58
N TYR A 552 -14.66 26.23 -8.03
CA TYR A 552 -15.50 25.23 -8.70
C TYR A 552 -16.37 24.49 -7.70
N LYS A 553 -17.42 23.86 -8.22
CA LYS A 553 -18.28 22.93 -7.49
C LYS A 553 -18.60 21.74 -8.36
N PHE A 554 -18.82 20.58 -7.74
CA PHE A 554 -19.27 19.38 -8.40
C PHE A 554 -20.80 19.28 -8.30
N MET A 555 -21.44 18.94 -9.41
CA MET A 555 -22.88 18.73 -9.47
C MET A 555 -23.18 17.43 -10.20
N ARG A 556 -23.96 16.56 -9.60
CA ARG A 556 -24.35 15.31 -10.23
C ARG A 556 -25.22 15.59 -11.46
N ILE A 557 -25.01 14.83 -12.53
CA ILE A 557 -25.65 15.04 -13.85
C ILE A 557 -27.18 15.10 -13.79
N ASP A 558 -27.77 14.53 -12.74
CA ASP A 558 -29.24 14.46 -12.52
C ASP A 558 -29.71 15.33 -11.33
N ALA A 559 -28.84 16.21 -10.80
CA ALA A 559 -29.18 17.05 -9.64
C ALA A 559 -30.13 18.21 -10.01
N ASP A 560 -29.97 18.80 -11.18
CA ASP A 560 -30.85 19.87 -11.67
C ASP A 560 -30.89 19.88 -13.21
N VAL A 561 -31.95 20.41 -13.76
CA VAL A 561 -32.04 20.61 -15.20
C VAL A 561 -31.35 21.91 -15.53
N THR A 562 -30.18 21.81 -16.19
CA THR A 562 -29.37 22.96 -16.53
C THR A 562 -30.10 23.93 -17.49
N GLU A 563 -29.80 25.21 -17.37
CA GLU A 563 -30.32 26.26 -18.25
C GLU A 563 -30.10 25.92 -19.75
N SER A 564 -28.98 25.24 -20.07
CA SER A 564 -28.65 24.83 -21.42
C SER A 564 -29.59 23.74 -22.01
N LEU A 565 -30.26 22.99 -21.17
CA LEU A 565 -31.23 21.95 -21.58
C LEU A 565 -32.65 22.50 -21.74
N LYS A 566 -32.92 23.73 -21.30
CA LYS A 566 -34.20 24.40 -21.38
C LYS A 566 -34.30 25.25 -22.66
N ASP A 567 -35.55 25.42 -23.13
CA ASP A 567 -35.86 26.47 -24.10
C ASP A 567 -36.02 27.81 -23.39
N GLU A 568 -35.74 28.91 -24.08
CA GLU A 568 -35.89 30.27 -23.58
C GLU A 568 -37.41 30.61 -23.39
N THR A 569 -37.97 30.18 -22.26
CA THR A 569 -39.36 30.50 -21.87
C THR A 569 -39.35 31.00 -20.43
N SER A 570 -40.07 32.09 -20.16
CA SER A 570 -40.13 32.64 -18.80
C SER A 570 -40.90 31.70 -17.86
N ALA A 571 -40.48 31.60 -16.60
CA ALA A 571 -41.19 30.82 -15.57
C ALA A 571 -42.62 31.34 -15.34
N GLU A 572 -42.89 32.59 -15.64
CA GLU A 572 -44.22 33.21 -15.55
C GLU A 572 -45.19 32.63 -16.60
N ASP A 573 -44.70 32.30 -17.81
CA ASP A 573 -45.54 31.74 -18.90
C ASP A 573 -46.01 30.31 -18.58
N LEU A 574 -45.29 29.58 -17.75
CA LEU A 574 -45.57 28.18 -17.38
C LEU A 574 -46.26 28.03 -16.01
N LYS A 575 -46.52 29.12 -15.31
CA LYS A 575 -47.10 29.09 -13.96
C LYS A 575 -48.47 28.42 -13.90
N ALA A 576 -49.37 28.75 -14.84
CA ALA A 576 -50.71 28.17 -14.89
C ALA A 576 -50.66 26.65 -15.20
N GLU A 577 -49.73 26.20 -16.06
CA GLU A 577 -49.51 24.78 -16.36
C GLU A 577 -48.92 24.07 -15.14
N THR A 578 -47.98 24.69 -14.44
CA THR A 578 -47.35 24.16 -13.23
C THR A 578 -48.34 23.93 -12.11
N ASP A 579 -49.20 24.95 -11.82
CA ASP A 579 -50.21 24.86 -10.76
C ASP A 579 -51.20 23.74 -11.07
N ALA A 580 -51.69 23.65 -12.30
CA ALA A 580 -52.68 22.69 -12.73
C ALA A 580 -52.10 21.25 -12.74
N LEU A 581 -50.90 21.03 -13.30
CA LEU A 581 -50.26 19.71 -13.33
C LEU A 581 -49.86 19.27 -11.92
N THR A 582 -49.45 20.21 -11.03
CA THR A 582 -49.16 19.91 -9.63
C THR A 582 -50.38 19.30 -8.92
N GLU A 583 -51.58 19.88 -9.08
CA GLU A 583 -52.81 19.33 -8.49
C GLU A 583 -53.13 17.93 -9.03
N VAL A 584 -53.03 17.73 -10.34
CA VAL A 584 -53.28 16.46 -11.00
C VAL A 584 -52.35 15.36 -10.52
N PHE A 585 -51.05 15.63 -10.49
CA PHE A 585 -50.04 14.66 -10.06
C PHE A 585 -50.12 14.35 -8.57
N LYS A 586 -50.31 15.37 -7.70
CA LYS A 586 -50.48 15.15 -6.26
C LYS A 586 -51.68 14.25 -5.97
N LYS A 587 -52.80 14.49 -6.66
CA LYS A 587 -53.99 13.68 -6.51
C LYS A 587 -53.80 12.25 -7.04
N ALA A 588 -53.19 12.09 -8.21
CA ALA A 588 -52.95 10.77 -8.82
C ALA A 588 -52.01 9.91 -7.99
N LEU A 589 -50.94 10.50 -7.45
CA LEU A 589 -49.89 9.81 -6.66
C LEU A 589 -50.26 9.73 -5.17
N ASN A 590 -51.36 10.36 -4.73
CA ASN A 590 -51.70 10.49 -3.32
C ASN A 590 -50.55 11.01 -2.44
N ASN A 591 -49.83 12.00 -2.96
CA ASN A 591 -48.66 12.58 -2.32
C ASN A 591 -48.72 14.12 -2.29
N ASP A 592 -49.19 14.67 -1.19
CA ASP A 592 -49.35 16.13 -0.99
C ASP A 592 -48.02 16.87 -0.89
N LYS A 593 -46.92 16.15 -0.56
CA LYS A 593 -45.60 16.73 -0.41
C LYS A 593 -44.80 16.78 -1.72
N LEU A 594 -45.31 16.19 -2.80
CA LEU A 594 -44.58 16.18 -4.08
C LEU A 594 -44.39 17.60 -4.61
N THR A 595 -43.19 17.96 -4.91
CA THR A 595 -42.84 19.20 -5.63
C THR A 595 -42.87 18.92 -7.12
N VAL A 596 -43.67 19.65 -7.88
CA VAL A 596 -43.77 19.52 -9.33
C VAL A 596 -43.31 20.85 -9.97
N LYS A 597 -42.46 20.75 -10.97
CA LYS A 597 -42.06 21.88 -11.84
C LYS A 597 -42.42 21.54 -13.29
N VAL A 598 -42.80 22.53 -14.06
CA VAL A 598 -43.03 22.40 -15.51
C VAL A 598 -41.96 23.25 -16.22
N GLU A 599 -41.22 22.63 -17.10
CA GLU A 599 -40.14 23.27 -17.86
C GLU A 599 -40.27 22.87 -19.33
N LYS A 600 -39.84 23.72 -20.26
CA LYS A 600 -39.72 23.35 -21.68
C LYS A 600 -38.33 22.83 -21.91
N LEU A 601 -38.18 21.53 -22.18
CA LEU A 601 -36.90 20.92 -22.52
C LEU A 601 -36.76 20.85 -24.05
N LYS A 602 -35.55 21.10 -24.56
CA LYS A 602 -35.21 21.01 -25.99
C LYS A 602 -35.48 19.64 -26.61
N ASN A 603 -35.36 18.57 -25.81
CA ASN A 603 -35.67 17.20 -26.23
C ASN A 603 -37.13 16.86 -25.90
N GLU A 604 -38.00 16.90 -26.90
CA GLU A 604 -39.43 16.60 -26.75
C GLU A 604 -39.76 15.13 -26.37
N ASN A 605 -38.82 14.20 -26.60
CA ASN A 605 -39.00 12.79 -26.25
C ASN A 605 -38.96 12.50 -24.75
N ILE A 606 -38.42 13.43 -23.96
CA ILE A 606 -38.38 13.30 -22.50
C ILE A 606 -39.68 13.86 -21.92
N SER A 607 -40.43 13.03 -21.24
CA SER A 607 -41.70 13.43 -20.63
C SER A 607 -41.56 13.98 -19.22
N SER A 608 -40.70 13.34 -18.41
CA SER A 608 -40.52 13.66 -16.99
C SER A 608 -39.16 13.29 -16.49
N ILE A 609 -38.65 14.01 -15.50
CA ILE A 609 -37.37 13.80 -14.84
C ILE A 609 -37.57 14.00 -13.33
N ILE A 610 -36.98 13.17 -12.48
CA ILE A 610 -36.84 13.44 -11.05
C ILE A 610 -35.48 14.07 -10.79
N THR A 611 -35.47 15.22 -10.12
CA THR A 611 -34.28 15.88 -9.64
C THR A 611 -34.26 15.90 -8.11
N LEU A 612 -33.09 15.80 -7.53
CA LEU A 612 -32.80 15.95 -6.10
C LEU A 612 -31.78 17.06 -5.94
N SER A 613 -31.84 17.78 -4.83
CA SER A 613 -30.76 18.72 -4.52
C SER A 613 -29.44 17.97 -4.38
N GLU A 614 -28.33 18.62 -4.74
CA GLU A 614 -26.99 18.02 -4.63
C GLU A 614 -26.68 17.57 -3.17
N GLU A 615 -27.09 18.35 -2.19
CA GLU A 615 -26.95 18.02 -0.77
C GLU A 615 -27.75 16.76 -0.39
N GLY A 616 -29.00 16.69 -0.84
CA GLY A 616 -29.86 15.52 -0.62
C GLY A 616 -29.27 14.25 -1.23
N ARG A 617 -28.66 14.37 -2.40
CA ARG A 617 -27.98 13.26 -3.08
C ARG A 617 -26.73 12.78 -2.36
N ARG A 618 -25.85 13.69 -1.98
CA ARG A 618 -24.65 13.34 -1.22
C ARG A 618 -24.99 12.66 0.11
N MET A 619 -26.08 13.12 0.74
CA MET A 619 -26.57 12.49 1.95
C MET A 619 -27.07 11.07 1.69
N GLN A 620 -27.81 10.83 0.57
CA GLN A 620 -28.25 9.48 0.19
C GLN A 620 -27.08 8.56 -0.10
N ASP A 621 -26.07 9.01 -0.85
CA ASP A 621 -24.88 8.21 -1.18
C ASP A 621 -24.06 7.88 0.07
N MET A 622 -23.95 8.82 1.00
CA MET A 622 -23.31 8.59 2.29
C MET A 622 -24.09 7.55 3.12
N MET A 623 -25.42 7.62 3.15
CA MET A 623 -26.26 6.66 3.87
C MET A 623 -26.23 5.26 3.26
N LYS A 624 -26.19 5.13 1.93
CA LYS A 624 -25.98 3.83 1.27
C LYS A 624 -24.68 3.19 1.74
N MET A 625 -23.62 3.99 1.86
CA MET A 625 -22.31 3.52 2.34
C MET A 625 -22.37 3.05 3.80
N TYR A 626 -23.09 3.76 4.69
CA TYR A 626 -23.30 3.34 6.08
C TYR A 626 -24.14 2.06 6.17
N ALA A 627 -25.16 1.92 5.34
CA ALA A 627 -26.02 0.72 5.29
C ALA A 627 -25.21 -0.52 4.83
N MET A 628 -24.33 -0.39 3.87
CA MET A 628 -23.43 -1.47 3.41
C MET A 628 -22.41 -1.89 4.49
N ASN A 629 -22.02 -0.97 5.37
CA ASN A 629 -21.09 -1.25 6.49
C ASN A 629 -21.76 -1.80 7.77
N GLY A 630 -23.01 -2.27 7.66
CA GLY A 630 -23.68 -2.98 8.77
C GLY A 630 -24.31 -2.07 9.84
N MET A 631 -24.32 -0.75 9.68
CA MET A 631 -25.03 0.21 10.53
C MET A 631 -26.48 0.46 10.05
N GLY A 632 -27.14 -0.57 9.54
CA GLY A 632 -28.51 -0.51 9.04
C GLY A 632 -29.54 -0.21 10.14
N GLY A 633 -30.22 0.92 10.06
CA GLY A 633 -31.27 1.31 11.00
C GLY A 633 -32.00 2.61 10.66
N MET A 634 -31.58 3.34 9.62
CA MET A 634 -32.28 4.56 9.20
C MET A 634 -33.13 4.33 7.97
N ASP A 635 -34.39 4.75 8.05
CA ASP A 635 -35.37 4.66 6.99
C ASP A 635 -34.95 5.55 5.80
N MET A 636 -34.64 4.92 4.65
CA MET A 636 -34.29 5.64 3.42
C MET A 636 -35.37 6.58 2.91
N ASN A 637 -36.63 6.38 3.33
CA ASN A 637 -37.75 7.24 2.95
C ASN A 637 -37.74 8.61 3.66
N MET A 638 -36.86 8.84 4.61
CA MET A 638 -36.79 10.11 5.33
C MET A 638 -36.36 11.30 4.44
N PHE A 639 -35.75 11.03 3.28
CA PHE A 639 -35.27 12.02 2.31
C PHE A 639 -36.12 12.12 1.03
N ALA A 640 -37.27 11.43 0.96
CA ALA A 640 -38.21 11.57 -0.15
C ALA A 640 -38.83 12.99 -0.25
N ALA A 641 -38.57 13.84 0.76
CA ALA A 641 -39.15 15.19 0.85
C ALA A 641 -38.49 16.22 -0.11
N ASP A 642 -37.29 15.95 -0.63
CA ASP A 642 -36.55 16.89 -1.48
C ASP A 642 -36.58 16.54 -2.97
N GLN A 643 -37.45 15.61 -3.37
CA GLN A 643 -37.59 15.22 -4.77
C GLN A 643 -38.48 16.20 -5.51
N THR A 644 -37.99 16.70 -6.65
CA THR A 644 -38.79 17.52 -7.57
C THR A 644 -39.03 16.75 -8.85
N LEU A 645 -40.34 16.55 -9.19
CA LEU A 645 -40.76 16.02 -10.48
C LEU A 645 -40.81 17.15 -11.50
N THR A 646 -39.88 17.16 -12.46
CA THR A 646 -39.87 18.10 -13.57
C THR A 646 -40.57 17.48 -14.77
N LEU A 647 -41.65 18.12 -15.25
CA LEU A 647 -42.43 17.72 -16.40
C LEU A 647 -42.04 18.58 -17.61
N ASN A 648 -41.91 17.95 -18.78
CA ASN A 648 -41.56 18.65 -20.02
C ASN A 648 -42.81 19.12 -20.76
N ALA A 649 -43.06 20.42 -20.76
CA ALA A 649 -44.19 21.02 -21.46
C ALA A 649 -44.15 20.83 -22.99
N ASN A 650 -42.98 20.53 -23.59
CA ASN A 650 -42.88 20.23 -25.03
C ASN A 650 -43.30 18.79 -25.37
N ASN A 651 -43.41 17.88 -24.37
CA ASN A 651 -43.78 16.48 -24.59
C ASN A 651 -45.27 16.32 -24.81
N GLU A 652 -45.65 15.56 -25.83
CA GLU A 652 -47.04 15.37 -26.25
C GLU A 652 -47.92 14.71 -25.14
N LEU A 653 -47.38 13.78 -24.37
CA LEU A 653 -48.12 13.12 -23.29
C LEU A 653 -48.38 14.06 -22.11
N VAL A 654 -47.42 14.95 -21.80
CA VAL A 654 -47.61 15.99 -20.78
C VAL A 654 -48.65 17.00 -21.20
N LYS A 655 -48.64 17.43 -22.48
CA LYS A 655 -49.69 18.26 -23.07
C LYS A 655 -51.05 17.59 -22.99
N TYR A 656 -51.15 16.32 -23.36
CA TYR A 656 -52.39 15.54 -23.25
C TYR A 656 -52.96 15.52 -21.83
N ILE A 657 -52.09 15.27 -20.81
CA ILE A 657 -52.50 15.28 -19.40
C ILE A 657 -53.02 16.66 -18.99
N PHE A 658 -52.38 17.72 -19.44
CA PHE A 658 -52.80 19.09 -19.16
C PHE A 658 -54.18 19.42 -19.79
N GLU A 659 -54.41 19.01 -21.02
CA GLU A 659 -55.67 19.29 -21.78
C GLU A 659 -56.83 18.41 -21.31
N HIS A 660 -56.59 17.18 -20.80
CA HIS A 660 -57.59 16.19 -20.47
C HIS A 660 -57.61 15.81 -18.97
N LYS A 661 -57.46 16.78 -18.08
CA LYS A 661 -57.31 16.58 -16.62
C LYS A 661 -58.37 15.70 -15.97
N ASP A 662 -59.60 15.72 -16.50
CA ASP A 662 -60.76 15.00 -15.98
C ASP A 662 -60.94 13.59 -16.61
N SER A 663 -60.03 13.17 -17.48
CA SER A 663 -60.12 11.84 -18.10
C SER A 663 -59.81 10.74 -17.09
N GLU A 664 -60.59 9.64 -17.15
CA GLU A 664 -60.39 8.47 -16.27
C GLU A 664 -58.99 7.81 -16.40
N ASN A 665 -58.28 8.04 -17.51
CA ASN A 665 -56.97 7.46 -17.78
C ASN A 665 -55.80 8.35 -17.27
N VAL A 666 -56.05 9.62 -16.97
CA VAL A 666 -54.98 10.57 -16.55
C VAL A 666 -54.27 10.14 -15.28
N PRO A 667 -54.95 9.66 -14.21
CA PRO A 667 -54.22 9.19 -13.03
C PRO A 667 -53.20 8.09 -13.36
N MET A 668 -53.58 7.14 -14.22
CA MET A 668 -52.71 6.05 -14.64
C MET A 668 -51.47 6.53 -15.44
N PHE A 669 -51.65 7.56 -16.28
CA PHE A 669 -50.52 8.19 -17.01
C PHE A 669 -49.62 8.98 -16.07
N CYS A 670 -50.12 9.68 -15.09
CA CYS A 670 -49.37 10.39 -14.08
C CYS A 670 -48.48 9.44 -13.25
N GLU A 671 -49.07 8.33 -12.78
CA GLU A 671 -48.34 7.29 -12.07
C GLU A 671 -47.24 6.65 -12.96
N GLN A 672 -47.56 6.41 -14.25
CA GLN A 672 -46.61 5.83 -15.19
C GLN A 672 -45.44 6.77 -15.45
N LEU A 673 -45.68 8.06 -15.68
CA LEU A 673 -44.66 9.07 -15.90
C LEU A 673 -43.77 9.27 -14.66
N TYR A 674 -44.39 9.24 -13.47
CA TYR A 674 -43.66 9.32 -12.22
C TYR A 674 -42.70 8.13 -12.05
N ASP A 675 -43.21 6.89 -12.22
CA ASP A 675 -42.37 5.69 -12.06
C ASP A 675 -41.30 5.60 -13.14
N LEU A 676 -41.54 6.05 -14.37
CA LEU A 676 -40.50 6.15 -15.41
C LEU A 676 -39.41 7.14 -15.03
N ALA A 677 -39.77 8.27 -14.44
CA ALA A 677 -38.82 9.25 -13.95
C ALA A 677 -38.02 8.72 -12.75
N VAL A 678 -38.68 7.97 -11.85
CA VAL A 678 -38.00 7.29 -10.72
C VAL A 678 -37.01 6.25 -11.22
N LEU A 679 -37.41 5.39 -12.18
CA LEU A 679 -36.57 4.34 -12.77
C LEU A 679 -35.29 4.89 -13.44
N SER A 680 -35.33 6.11 -13.96
CA SER A 680 -34.17 6.81 -14.51
C SER A 680 -33.18 7.28 -13.43
N ASN A 681 -33.57 7.16 -12.16
CA ASN A 681 -32.83 7.69 -11.02
C ASN A 681 -32.35 6.59 -10.06
N HIS A 682 -33.27 5.66 -9.73
CA HIS A 682 -32.97 4.50 -8.88
C HIS A 682 -33.99 3.36 -9.18
N PRO A 683 -33.63 2.11 -8.85
CA PRO A 683 -34.55 0.99 -8.99
C PRO A 683 -35.81 1.18 -8.14
N LEU A 684 -36.96 0.78 -8.68
CA LEU A 684 -38.20 0.68 -7.93
C LEU A 684 -38.10 -0.44 -6.89
N SER A 685 -38.77 -0.29 -5.76
CA SER A 685 -38.99 -1.38 -4.82
C SER A 685 -39.80 -2.53 -5.45
N VAL A 686 -39.77 -3.71 -4.83
CA VAL A 686 -40.50 -4.89 -5.37
C VAL A 686 -41.98 -4.61 -5.56
N ASP A 687 -42.61 -3.90 -4.61
CA ASP A 687 -44.03 -3.57 -4.67
C ASP A 687 -44.32 -2.52 -5.74
N GLU A 688 -43.48 -1.50 -5.86
CA GLU A 688 -43.59 -0.46 -6.90
C GLU A 688 -43.39 -1.06 -8.30
N MET A 689 -42.39 -1.92 -8.47
CA MET A 689 -42.16 -2.62 -9.73
C MET A 689 -43.34 -3.48 -10.14
N THR A 690 -43.97 -4.18 -9.19
CA THR A 690 -45.17 -4.97 -9.46
C THR A 690 -46.33 -4.09 -9.99
N LYS A 691 -46.59 -2.97 -9.31
CA LYS A 691 -47.62 -1.99 -9.74
C LYS A 691 -47.31 -1.37 -11.11
N PHE A 692 -46.02 -1.05 -11.34
CA PHE A 692 -45.53 -0.52 -12.62
C PHE A 692 -45.79 -1.49 -13.77
N VAL A 693 -45.48 -2.78 -13.60
CA VAL A 693 -45.70 -3.83 -14.62
C VAL A 693 -47.19 -4.03 -14.87
N GLU A 694 -48.04 -4.11 -13.82
CA GLU A 694 -49.47 -4.24 -13.95
C GLU A 694 -50.08 -3.05 -14.72
N ARG A 695 -49.66 -1.83 -14.40
CA ARG A 695 -50.12 -0.61 -15.06
C ARG A 695 -49.64 -0.54 -16.51
N SER A 696 -48.39 -0.91 -16.78
CA SER A 696 -47.87 -0.98 -18.14
C SER A 696 -48.66 -1.94 -19.01
N ASN A 697 -49.06 -3.11 -18.49
CA ASN A 697 -49.92 -4.06 -19.18
C ASN A 697 -51.32 -3.48 -19.45
N LYS A 698 -51.91 -2.72 -18.51
CA LYS A 698 -53.22 -2.04 -18.72
C LYS A 698 -53.12 -1.00 -19.85
N ILE A 699 -52.02 -0.20 -19.88
CA ILE A 699 -51.81 0.81 -20.93
C ILE A 699 -51.68 0.11 -22.30
N MET A 700 -50.89 -0.96 -22.41
CA MET A 700 -50.79 -1.73 -23.65
C MET A 700 -52.15 -2.31 -24.11
N MET A 701 -52.99 -2.77 -23.19
CA MET A 701 -54.33 -3.26 -23.53
C MET A 701 -55.27 -2.17 -24.01
N LEU A 702 -55.10 -0.90 -23.59
CA LEU A 702 -55.86 0.24 -24.13
C LEU A 702 -55.48 0.54 -25.58
N LEU A 703 -54.21 0.34 -25.95
CA LEU A 703 -53.74 0.51 -27.33
C LEU A 703 -54.11 -0.65 -28.26
N ALA A 704 -54.37 -1.82 -27.69
CA ALA A 704 -54.73 -3.01 -28.44
C ALA A 704 -56.28 -3.11 -28.74
N LYS A 705 -57.06 -2.24 -28.12
CA LYS A 705 -58.50 -2.10 -28.37
C LYS A 705 -58.75 -0.96 -29.35
#